data_291b25bad54b77b3c74deaded5b38dba
#
_entry.id   291b25bad54b77b3c74deaded5b38dba
#
_cell.length_a   1.000
_cell.length_b   1.000
_cell.length_c   1.000
_cell.angle_alpha   90.00
_cell.angle_beta   90.00
_cell.angle_gamma   90.00
#
_symmetry.space_group_name_H-M   'P 1'
#
loop_
_entity.id
_entity.type
_entity.pdbx_description
1 polymer ?
#
loop_
_entity_poly.entity_id
_entity_poly.type
_entity_poly.pdbx_seq_one_letter_code
_entity_poly.pdbx_strand_id
1 'polypeptide(L)'
;MRSIPGLFTARPRRPRSGRPLWSRVARLILAVILLDLLLVAIGLAAGGYELIAAQQSLGGAGTRSGVSTGTGTNSLSSQARSLRDRMSIASIGLGLARLCWWPWRPLSDALAAAVPPARAVAQVGPLLDIAASGSAAAVHALDGALPALSALQGGQGAGVGGATDPGARLLAGFTQGQDALRTALADVTTAERDAAQLNAAALPGALRTRLDPALRLLPLADASLRAALAAPDLLGATRPRLYLLVPENPLDLRATGGFVGTVALVQADHGRLTLVGQQSSTDVDDSNKNNRKSYIPPPLPLLTYQHLANWFYRDANWSPDFPTTAALLRYFYGLGQPQHIDGVIAFDSSLVPALLRITGPITVTDPNPPHDIVTLTADNAVATLQARVNNAGTGARNKPFASTVYSAVFKHLRALHGSQLTLAARVMRTALDGRHLLLWVPDPSVAPLLARQRWDGAIDPTRADYLYVVDTNVHYNKINNHVQEGLSYQAVVAADRSLRATLTITYTNGTTAQNIVKPENNTLYEDFVRVYVPLGSRLLATSGLTQVWAPRRDHDKTVFAGYLRVPSLASATVTFSYIVPPNALLDSTTYSLTVQKQPGRADLPFLANLRGDASGVRVGAAAGPDSWAYQGRLNADLRLTTALQGGQARPLPLAYDAAPLTIGPGVAPDPWSVLPAALPPPH
;
A
#
# COMPACT_ATOMS: atom_id res chain seq x y z
N MET A 1 -34.58 20.57 -115.35
CA MET A 1 -33.22 20.49 -115.87
C MET A 1 -32.19 20.81 -114.78
N ARG A 2 -31.26 19.86 -114.50
CA ARG A 2 -29.98 19.97 -113.84
C ARG A 2 -29.90 20.68 -112.48
N SER A 3 -29.93 19.99 -111.38
CA SER A 3 -28.89 19.50 -110.47
C SER A 3 -27.55 20.27 -110.45
N ILE A 4 -27.15 20.79 -109.30
CA ILE A 4 -25.73 20.88 -108.80
C ILE A 4 -25.77 20.85 -107.26
N PRO A 5 -24.79 20.20 -106.62
CA PRO A 5 -24.87 19.70 -105.28
C PRO A 5 -23.99 20.40 -104.26
N GLY A 6 -24.19 20.12 -102.98
CA GLY A 6 -23.14 20.01 -102.05
C GLY A 6 -22.73 21.27 -101.26
N LEU A 7 -23.28 21.38 -100.05
CA LEU A 7 -22.62 22.18 -99.01
C LEU A 7 -22.44 21.29 -97.75
N PHE A 8 -21.15 21.06 -97.46
CA PHE A 8 -20.66 20.37 -96.31
C PHE A 8 -21.12 21.08 -94.99
N THR A 9 -21.88 20.43 -94.20
CA THR A 9 -22.10 20.88 -92.80
C THR A 9 -20.99 20.37 -91.95
N ALA A 10 -20.09 21.22 -91.50
CA ALA A 10 -19.10 20.95 -90.49
C ALA A 10 -19.79 20.75 -89.14
N ARG A 11 -19.69 19.54 -88.54
CA ARG A 11 -20.10 19.30 -87.18
C ARG A 11 -19.22 20.10 -86.21
N PRO A 12 -19.75 20.84 -85.24
CA PRO A 12 -18.97 21.52 -84.20
C PRO A 12 -18.25 20.50 -83.33
N ARG A 13 -16.90 20.60 -83.27
CA ARG A 13 -16.09 19.86 -82.31
C ARG A 13 -16.50 20.30 -80.91
N ARG A 14 -17.06 19.36 -80.05
CA ARG A 14 -17.26 19.58 -78.64
C ARG A 14 -15.94 19.90 -77.97
N PRO A 15 -15.81 20.98 -77.18
CA PRO A 15 -14.62 21.25 -76.37
C PRO A 15 -14.39 20.10 -75.44
N ARG A 16 -13.22 19.51 -75.40
CA ARG A 16 -12.78 18.60 -74.40
C ARG A 16 -12.81 19.37 -73.06
N SER A 17 -13.80 19.09 -72.18
CA SER A 17 -13.85 19.61 -70.84
C SER A 17 -12.65 19.09 -70.03
N GLY A 18 -11.57 19.90 -70.00
CA GLY A 18 -10.51 19.67 -69.02
C GLY A 18 -11.11 19.62 -67.65
N ARG A 19 -10.97 18.49 -66.98
CA ARG A 19 -11.43 18.38 -65.60
C ARG A 19 -10.78 19.52 -64.81
N PRO A 20 -11.55 20.33 -64.06
CA PRO A 20 -11.03 21.51 -63.41
C PRO A 20 -9.91 21.13 -62.45
N LEU A 21 -8.86 21.94 -62.43
CA LEU A 21 -7.65 21.75 -61.57
C LEU A 21 -8.04 21.41 -60.12
N TRP A 22 -9.10 22.01 -59.62
CA TRP A 22 -9.72 21.78 -58.32
C TRP A 22 -10.11 20.31 -58.05
N SER A 23 -10.55 19.55 -59.07
CA SER A 23 -10.90 18.14 -58.87
C SER A 23 -9.68 17.22 -58.73
N ARG A 24 -8.50 17.65 -59.21
CA ARG A 24 -7.22 16.97 -58.99
C ARG A 24 -6.66 17.29 -57.61
N VAL A 25 -6.73 18.57 -57.19
CA VAL A 25 -6.32 19.03 -55.90
C VAL A 25 -7.22 18.39 -54.80
N ALA A 26 -8.53 18.39 -55.00
CA ALA A 26 -9.46 17.74 -54.05
C ALA A 26 -9.19 16.22 -53.88
N ARG A 27 -8.85 15.51 -54.97
CA ARG A 27 -8.46 14.07 -54.87
C ARG A 27 -7.11 13.86 -54.23
N LEU A 28 -6.15 14.75 -54.39
CA LEU A 28 -4.86 14.68 -53.71
C LEU A 28 -5.05 14.93 -52.22
N ILE A 29 -5.82 15.94 -51.84
CA ILE A 29 -6.15 16.22 -50.42
C ILE A 29 -6.87 15.03 -49.82
N LEU A 30 -7.88 14.44 -50.47
CA LEU A 30 -8.58 13.25 -49.95
C LEU A 30 -7.64 12.04 -49.82
N ALA A 31 -6.69 11.85 -50.77
CA ALA A 31 -5.70 10.77 -50.65
C ALA A 31 -4.73 10.97 -49.50
N VAL A 32 -4.31 12.20 -49.21
CA VAL A 32 -3.47 12.54 -48.06
C VAL A 32 -4.24 12.29 -46.76
N ILE A 33 -5.50 12.75 -46.69
CA ILE A 33 -6.39 12.49 -45.55
C ILE A 33 -6.54 11.00 -45.28
N LEU A 34 -6.82 10.21 -46.32
CA LEU A 34 -6.98 8.75 -46.17
C LEU A 34 -5.68 8.07 -45.75
N LEU A 35 -4.53 8.56 -46.25
CA LEU A 35 -3.22 8.04 -45.85
C LEU A 35 -2.93 8.34 -44.39
N ASP A 36 -3.19 9.57 -43.92
CA ASP A 36 -2.99 9.95 -42.50
C ASP A 36 -3.89 9.14 -41.59
N LEU A 37 -5.18 8.99 -41.92
CA LEU A 37 -6.12 8.16 -41.15
C LEU A 37 -5.68 6.69 -41.15
N LEU A 38 -5.12 6.17 -42.25
CA LEU A 38 -4.59 4.81 -42.29
C LEU A 38 -3.34 4.67 -41.40
N LEU A 39 -2.44 5.65 -41.39
CA LEU A 39 -1.27 5.64 -40.49
C LEU A 39 -1.68 5.74 -39.01
N VAL A 40 -2.68 6.55 -38.69
CA VAL A 40 -3.28 6.58 -37.32
C VAL A 40 -3.84 5.20 -36.95
N ALA A 41 -4.61 4.57 -37.84
CA ALA A 41 -5.19 3.25 -37.60
C ALA A 41 -4.11 2.16 -37.42
N ILE A 42 -3.04 2.19 -38.24
CA ILE A 42 -1.90 1.26 -38.10
C ILE A 42 -1.16 1.48 -36.78
N GLY A 43 -0.88 2.75 -36.42
CA GLY A 43 -0.22 3.10 -35.17
C GLY A 43 -1.05 2.68 -33.94
N LEU A 44 -2.37 2.91 -33.96
CA LEU A 44 -3.30 2.46 -32.93
C LEU A 44 -3.37 0.93 -32.83
N ALA A 45 -3.40 0.23 -33.99
CA ALA A 45 -3.47 -1.23 -34.00
C ALA A 45 -2.16 -1.84 -33.45
N ALA A 46 -1.00 -1.37 -33.90
CA ALA A 46 0.29 -1.86 -33.42
C ALA A 46 0.53 -1.53 -31.95
N GLY A 47 0.35 -0.26 -31.57
CA GLY A 47 0.53 0.17 -30.19
C GLY A 47 -0.48 -0.43 -29.23
N GLY A 48 -1.76 -0.50 -29.63
CA GLY A 48 -2.83 -1.09 -28.83
C GLY A 48 -2.68 -2.60 -28.63
N TYR A 49 -2.25 -3.34 -29.67
CA TYR A 49 -1.99 -4.77 -29.56
C TYR A 49 -0.87 -5.07 -28.57
N GLU A 50 0.25 -4.34 -28.64
CA GLU A 50 1.38 -4.54 -27.72
C GLU A 50 1.06 -4.11 -26.29
N LEU A 51 0.25 -3.07 -26.08
CA LEU A 51 -0.24 -2.70 -24.76
C LEU A 51 -1.12 -3.79 -24.13
N ILE A 52 -2.03 -4.38 -24.91
CA ILE A 52 -2.87 -5.50 -24.44
C ILE A 52 -2.01 -6.73 -24.15
N ALA A 53 -1.06 -7.06 -25.00
CA ALA A 53 -0.13 -8.18 -24.79
C ALA A 53 0.75 -7.97 -23.56
N ALA A 54 1.23 -6.75 -23.33
CA ALA A 54 1.97 -6.38 -22.12
C ALA A 54 1.09 -6.50 -20.85
N GLN A 55 -0.14 -6.02 -20.90
CA GLN A 55 -1.09 -6.14 -19.79
C GLN A 55 -1.39 -7.60 -19.47
N GLN A 56 -1.59 -8.46 -20.47
CA GLN A 56 -1.81 -9.90 -20.29
C GLN A 56 -0.59 -10.59 -19.68
N SER A 57 0.63 -10.20 -20.10
CA SER A 57 1.88 -10.74 -19.53
C SER A 57 2.07 -10.35 -18.06
N LEU A 58 1.65 -9.15 -17.66
CA LEU A 58 1.68 -8.67 -16.28
C LEU A 58 0.55 -9.31 -15.43
N GLY A 59 -0.65 -9.42 -15.99
CA GLY A 59 -1.80 -10.04 -15.32
C GLY A 59 -1.66 -11.55 -15.12
N GLY A 60 -1.05 -12.26 -16.07
CA GLY A 60 -0.76 -13.68 -15.98
C GLY A 60 0.28 -14.03 -14.91
N ALA A 61 1.13 -13.08 -14.53
CA ALA A 61 2.08 -13.26 -13.43
C ALA A 61 1.42 -13.17 -12.04
N GLY A 62 0.27 -12.52 -11.93
CA GLY A 62 -0.46 -12.33 -10.66
C GLY A 62 -1.42 -13.48 -10.30
N THR A 63 -1.91 -14.25 -11.27
CA THR A 63 -2.97 -15.27 -11.04
C THR A 63 -2.47 -16.72 -10.98
N ARG A 64 -1.17 -16.97 -11.23
CA ARG A 64 -0.59 -18.29 -11.06
C ARG A 64 0.07 -18.46 -9.69
N SER A 65 -0.71 -18.51 -8.65
CA SER A 65 -0.32 -19.03 -7.33
C SER A 65 -0.37 -20.58 -7.31
N GLY A 66 0.24 -21.19 -8.30
CA GLY A 66 0.52 -22.63 -8.30
C GLY A 66 2.03 -22.80 -8.37
N VAL A 67 2.62 -23.45 -7.38
CA VAL A 67 4.00 -23.90 -7.40
C VAL A 67 4.15 -24.87 -8.58
N SER A 68 4.43 -24.36 -9.78
CA SER A 68 4.94 -25.18 -10.86
C SER A 68 6.46 -25.20 -10.75
N THR A 69 7.00 -26.33 -10.35
CA THR A 69 8.41 -26.68 -10.46
C THR A 69 8.81 -26.87 -11.94
N GLY A 70 8.49 -25.89 -12.77
CA GLY A 70 8.86 -25.84 -14.18
C GLY A 70 10.23 -25.17 -14.34
N THR A 71 11.21 -25.92 -14.82
CA THR A 71 12.58 -25.54 -15.17
C THR A 71 12.65 -24.58 -16.38
N GLY A 72 12.01 -23.42 -16.28
CA GLY A 72 12.06 -22.34 -17.25
C GLY A 72 12.32 -21.01 -16.52
N THR A 73 13.54 -20.78 -16.06
CA THR A 73 13.96 -19.55 -15.37
C THR A 73 14.18 -18.42 -16.36
N ASN A 74 13.12 -17.85 -16.92
CA ASN A 74 13.23 -16.51 -17.47
C ASN A 74 13.52 -15.55 -16.31
N SER A 75 14.74 -15.03 -16.25
CA SER A 75 15.17 -14.10 -15.21
C SER A 75 14.29 -12.83 -15.24
N LEU A 76 14.14 -12.12 -14.10
CA LEU A 76 13.41 -10.85 -14.06
C LEU A 76 13.94 -9.86 -15.10
N SER A 77 15.26 -9.83 -15.34
CA SER A 77 15.87 -8.98 -16.33
C SER A 77 15.49 -9.37 -17.76
N SER A 78 15.30 -10.66 -18.07
CA SER A 78 14.84 -11.09 -19.39
C SER A 78 13.36 -10.76 -19.62
N GLN A 79 12.53 -10.89 -18.58
CA GLN A 79 11.13 -10.46 -18.64
C GLN A 79 11.02 -8.94 -18.81
N ALA A 80 11.82 -8.17 -18.07
CA ALA A 80 11.87 -6.71 -18.20
C ALA A 80 12.34 -6.28 -19.60
N ARG A 81 13.34 -6.95 -20.18
CA ARG A 81 13.78 -6.69 -21.57
C ARG A 81 12.67 -6.97 -22.58
N SER A 82 12.02 -8.14 -22.49
CA SER A 82 10.89 -8.48 -23.38
C SER A 82 9.75 -7.46 -23.28
N LEU A 83 9.41 -7.02 -22.06
CA LEU A 83 8.40 -5.99 -21.85
C LEU A 83 8.85 -4.63 -22.41
N ARG A 84 10.11 -4.25 -22.22
CA ARG A 84 10.71 -3.03 -22.77
C ARG A 84 10.62 -3.00 -24.29
N ASP A 85 10.95 -4.12 -24.96
CA ASP A 85 10.91 -4.19 -26.43
C ASP A 85 9.48 -4.04 -26.96
N ARG A 86 8.49 -4.68 -26.32
CA ARG A 86 7.06 -4.51 -26.63
C ARG A 86 6.61 -3.07 -26.42
N MET A 87 6.96 -2.47 -25.28
CA MET A 87 6.62 -1.08 -24.99
C MET A 87 7.29 -0.10 -25.96
N SER A 88 8.48 -0.40 -26.46
CA SER A 88 9.16 0.39 -27.50
C SER A 88 8.38 0.39 -28.82
N ILE A 89 7.90 -0.77 -29.26
CA ILE A 89 7.06 -0.88 -30.46
C ILE A 89 5.75 -0.10 -30.27
N ALA A 90 5.12 -0.24 -29.10
CA ALA A 90 3.90 0.51 -28.76
C ALA A 90 4.14 2.02 -28.76
N SER A 91 5.24 2.49 -28.17
CA SER A 91 5.60 3.90 -28.09
C SER A 91 5.82 4.52 -29.48
N ILE A 92 6.53 3.81 -30.37
CA ILE A 92 6.75 4.26 -31.76
C ILE A 92 5.42 4.34 -32.52
N GLY A 93 4.57 3.29 -32.44
CA GLY A 93 3.28 3.26 -33.12
C GLY A 93 2.32 4.35 -32.66
N LEU A 94 2.22 4.55 -31.33
CA LEU A 94 1.37 5.59 -30.75
C LEU A 94 1.91 7.00 -31.01
N GLY A 95 3.24 7.17 -31.02
CA GLY A 95 3.88 8.43 -31.39
C GLY A 95 3.58 8.82 -32.83
N LEU A 96 3.65 7.88 -33.77
CA LEU A 96 3.25 8.09 -35.17
C LEU A 96 1.77 8.44 -35.30
N ALA A 97 0.89 7.69 -34.62
CA ALA A 97 -0.55 7.97 -34.60
C ALA A 97 -0.84 9.39 -34.06
N ARG A 98 -0.16 9.80 -32.98
CA ARG A 98 -0.24 11.15 -32.42
C ARG A 98 0.17 12.22 -33.40
N LEU A 99 1.32 12.02 -34.12
CA LEU A 99 1.83 12.94 -35.10
C LEU A 99 0.87 13.11 -36.30
N CYS A 100 0.32 11.99 -36.80
CA CYS A 100 -0.66 12.02 -37.90
C CYS A 100 -2.00 12.60 -37.48
N TRP A 101 -2.40 12.47 -36.20
CA TRP A 101 -3.63 13.06 -35.71
C TRP A 101 -3.53 14.55 -35.42
N TRP A 102 -2.35 15.07 -35.16
CA TRP A 102 -2.14 16.47 -34.78
C TRP A 102 -2.78 17.51 -35.73
N PRO A 103 -2.71 17.39 -37.10
CA PRO A 103 -3.36 18.35 -37.99
C PRO A 103 -4.89 18.32 -37.93
N TRP A 104 -5.49 17.23 -37.43
CA TRP A 104 -6.94 17.03 -37.39
C TRP A 104 -7.58 17.56 -36.11
N ARG A 105 -6.80 17.90 -35.08
CA ARG A 105 -7.29 18.39 -33.79
C ARG A 105 -8.25 19.58 -33.91
N PRO A 106 -7.91 20.69 -34.63
CA PRO A 106 -8.81 21.81 -34.71
C PRO A 106 -10.16 21.46 -35.35
N LEU A 107 -10.15 20.54 -36.33
CA LEU A 107 -11.37 20.07 -36.97
C LEU A 107 -12.22 19.19 -36.04
N SER A 108 -11.57 18.29 -35.29
CA SER A 108 -12.25 17.43 -34.29
C SER A 108 -12.90 18.26 -33.19
N ASP A 109 -12.23 19.31 -32.72
CA ASP A 109 -12.71 20.20 -31.66
C ASP A 109 -13.89 21.06 -32.16
N ALA A 110 -13.79 21.60 -33.38
CA ALA A 110 -14.88 22.34 -34.01
C ALA A 110 -16.12 21.45 -34.23
N LEU A 111 -15.90 20.20 -34.66
CA LEU A 111 -17.01 19.23 -34.85
C LEU A 111 -17.67 18.87 -33.51
N ALA A 112 -16.88 18.67 -32.46
CA ALA A 112 -17.38 18.37 -31.13
C ALA A 112 -18.20 19.51 -30.51
N ALA A 113 -17.82 20.75 -30.84
CA ALA A 113 -18.58 21.95 -30.42
C ALA A 113 -19.93 22.07 -31.14
N ALA A 114 -19.97 21.68 -32.43
CA ALA A 114 -21.15 21.78 -33.26
C ALA A 114 -22.13 20.59 -33.10
N VAL A 115 -21.62 19.39 -32.85
CA VAL A 115 -22.38 18.13 -32.88
C VAL A 115 -22.12 17.32 -31.60
N PRO A 116 -23.09 17.25 -30.67
CA PRO A 116 -22.91 16.54 -29.38
C PRO A 116 -22.39 15.09 -29.48
N PRO A 117 -22.82 14.25 -30.42
CA PRO A 117 -22.26 12.89 -30.58
C PRO A 117 -20.78 12.87 -30.97
N ALA A 118 -20.25 13.94 -31.59
CA ALA A 118 -18.86 14.03 -31.99
C ALA A 118 -17.91 14.39 -30.84
N ARG A 119 -18.41 14.65 -29.63
CA ARG A 119 -17.58 14.95 -28.45
C ARG A 119 -16.58 13.85 -28.13
N ALA A 120 -16.91 12.59 -28.42
CA ALA A 120 -15.99 11.47 -28.28
C ALA A 120 -14.80 11.55 -29.24
N VAL A 121 -14.98 12.11 -30.45
CA VAL A 121 -13.91 12.25 -31.45
C VAL A 121 -12.87 13.28 -31.00
N ALA A 122 -13.28 14.34 -30.32
CA ALA A 122 -12.34 15.33 -29.74
C ALA A 122 -11.45 14.71 -28.65
N GLN A 123 -11.85 13.59 -28.04
CA GLN A 123 -11.03 12.91 -27.03
C GLN A 123 -9.93 12.01 -27.63
N VAL A 124 -9.92 11.78 -28.97
CA VAL A 124 -8.88 10.95 -29.62
C VAL A 124 -7.49 11.57 -29.45
N GLY A 125 -7.36 12.89 -29.61
CA GLY A 125 -6.10 13.59 -29.37
C GLY A 125 -5.55 13.39 -27.95
N PRO A 126 -6.28 13.77 -26.89
CA PRO A 126 -5.87 13.52 -25.52
C PRO A 126 -5.55 12.04 -25.22
N LEU A 127 -6.34 11.10 -25.74
CA LEU A 127 -6.08 9.67 -25.56
C LEU A 127 -4.74 9.23 -26.19
N LEU A 128 -4.44 9.73 -27.40
CA LEU A 128 -3.16 9.46 -28.07
C LEU A 128 -1.98 10.10 -27.30
N ASP A 129 -2.16 11.30 -26.75
CA ASP A 129 -1.14 11.96 -25.94
C ASP A 129 -0.82 11.13 -24.69
N ILE A 130 -1.85 10.72 -23.93
CA ILE A 130 -1.70 9.87 -22.74
C ILE A 130 -1.03 8.54 -23.10
N ALA A 131 -1.47 7.88 -24.18
CA ALA A 131 -0.96 6.59 -24.58
C ALA A 131 0.50 6.67 -25.07
N ALA A 132 0.86 7.70 -25.83
CA ALA A 132 2.22 7.91 -26.31
C ALA A 132 3.18 8.24 -25.16
N SER A 133 2.85 9.22 -24.31
CA SER A 133 3.68 9.57 -23.14
C SER A 133 3.74 8.43 -22.12
N GLY A 134 2.64 7.73 -21.87
CA GLY A 134 2.62 6.58 -20.94
C GLY A 134 3.45 5.39 -21.45
N SER A 135 3.43 5.09 -22.75
CA SER A 135 4.28 4.02 -23.32
C SER A 135 5.76 4.41 -23.37
N ALA A 136 6.09 5.67 -23.64
CA ALA A 136 7.45 6.19 -23.56
C ALA A 136 7.98 6.13 -22.13
N ALA A 137 7.18 6.54 -21.16
CA ALA A 137 7.49 6.42 -19.75
C ALA A 137 7.83 4.97 -19.35
N ALA A 138 7.07 4.00 -19.82
CA ALA A 138 7.32 2.59 -19.53
C ALA A 138 8.66 2.12 -20.13
N VAL A 139 9.02 2.55 -21.35
CA VAL A 139 10.33 2.25 -21.98
C VAL A 139 11.46 2.82 -21.13
N HIS A 140 11.42 4.11 -20.84
CA HIS A 140 12.47 4.78 -20.08
C HIS A 140 12.56 4.26 -18.62
N ALA A 141 11.43 3.92 -17.99
CA ALA A 141 11.42 3.31 -16.68
C ALA A 141 12.10 1.94 -16.66
N LEU A 142 11.87 1.11 -17.69
CA LEU A 142 12.51 -0.19 -17.84
C LEU A 142 14.00 -0.02 -18.18
N ASP A 143 14.38 0.91 -19.05
CA ASP A 143 15.78 1.23 -19.35
C ASP A 143 16.52 1.68 -18.08
N GLY A 144 15.88 2.47 -17.24
CA GLY A 144 16.45 2.92 -15.97
C GLY A 144 16.50 1.84 -14.87
N ALA A 145 15.57 0.88 -14.89
CA ALA A 145 15.53 -0.21 -13.90
C ALA A 145 16.42 -1.41 -14.27
N LEU A 146 16.64 -1.66 -15.57
CA LEU A 146 17.39 -2.82 -16.08
C LEU A 146 18.81 -2.93 -15.51
N PRO A 147 19.62 -1.86 -15.34
CA PRO A 147 20.95 -1.97 -14.73
C PRO A 147 20.88 -2.51 -13.29
N ALA A 148 19.94 -1.99 -12.46
CA ALA A 148 19.75 -2.45 -11.09
C ALA A 148 19.26 -3.90 -11.03
N LEU A 149 18.30 -4.30 -11.88
CA LEU A 149 17.80 -5.67 -11.99
C LEU A 149 18.91 -6.64 -12.44
N SER A 150 19.73 -6.24 -13.40
CA SER A 150 20.85 -7.04 -13.88
C SER A 150 21.94 -7.19 -12.82
N ALA A 151 22.22 -6.14 -12.06
CA ALA A 151 23.17 -6.15 -10.95
C ALA A 151 22.76 -7.11 -9.82
N LEU A 152 21.46 -7.26 -9.55
CA LEU A 152 20.94 -8.22 -8.59
C LEU A 152 21.06 -9.67 -9.06
N GLN A 153 20.96 -9.93 -10.37
CA GLN A 153 20.95 -11.28 -10.95
C GLN A 153 22.35 -11.80 -11.32
N GLY A 154 23.32 -10.90 -11.50
CA GLY A 154 24.69 -11.26 -11.86
C GLY A 154 25.36 -12.08 -10.77
N GLY A 155 25.74 -13.34 -11.09
CA GLY A 155 26.67 -14.13 -10.30
C GLY A 155 28.08 -13.51 -10.27
N GLN A 156 28.98 -14.11 -9.50
CA GLN A 156 30.39 -13.72 -9.36
C GLN A 156 31.05 -13.51 -10.75
N GLY A 157 31.08 -12.29 -11.26
CA GLY A 157 31.74 -11.97 -12.54
C GLY A 157 31.13 -10.83 -13.34
N ALA A 158 29.87 -10.44 -13.12
CA ALA A 158 29.25 -9.33 -13.83
C ALA A 158 29.23 -8.07 -12.94
N GLY A 159 30.40 -7.64 -12.47
CA GLY A 159 30.52 -6.43 -11.66
C GLY A 159 30.51 -5.18 -12.52
N VAL A 160 29.43 -4.42 -12.53
CA VAL A 160 29.54 -3.00 -12.79
C VAL A 160 30.36 -2.43 -11.62
N GLY A 161 31.62 -2.03 -11.87
CA GLY A 161 32.48 -1.41 -10.86
C GLY A 161 33.15 -2.34 -9.82
N GLY A 162 33.20 -3.69 -10.03
CA GLY A 162 33.98 -4.60 -9.16
C GLY A 162 33.39 -4.81 -7.74
N ALA A 163 32.18 -4.32 -7.45
CA ALA A 163 31.54 -4.46 -6.14
C ALA A 163 31.01 -5.89 -5.89
N THR A 164 31.45 -6.51 -4.80
CA THR A 164 30.99 -7.84 -4.38
C THR A 164 29.71 -7.79 -3.54
N ASP A 165 29.45 -6.68 -2.85
CA ASP A 165 28.28 -6.49 -2.00
C ASP A 165 27.01 -6.25 -2.85
N PRO A 166 25.90 -6.98 -2.61
CA PRO A 166 24.66 -6.84 -3.38
C PRO A 166 24.05 -5.44 -3.34
N GLY A 167 24.12 -4.77 -2.19
CA GLY A 167 23.60 -3.42 -2.05
C GLY A 167 24.43 -2.37 -2.80
N ALA A 168 25.77 -2.50 -2.80
CA ALA A 168 26.63 -1.66 -3.60
C ALA A 168 26.42 -1.84 -5.11
N ARG A 169 26.14 -3.07 -5.56
CA ARG A 169 25.77 -3.34 -6.96
C ARG A 169 24.42 -2.73 -7.33
N LEU A 170 23.44 -2.83 -6.41
CA LEU A 170 22.13 -2.21 -6.59
C LEU A 170 22.25 -0.68 -6.70
N LEU A 171 23.04 -0.06 -5.82
CA LEU A 171 23.35 1.37 -5.88
C LEU A 171 23.96 1.76 -7.22
N ALA A 172 24.97 1.03 -7.69
CA ALA A 172 25.60 1.29 -8.99
C ALA A 172 24.59 1.18 -10.15
N GLY A 173 23.71 0.17 -10.10
CA GLY A 173 22.65 0.01 -11.10
C GLY A 173 21.63 1.14 -11.11
N PHE A 174 21.19 1.63 -9.95
CA PHE A 174 20.30 2.80 -9.87
C PHE A 174 21.00 4.07 -10.35
N THR A 175 22.28 4.26 -10.01
CA THR A 175 23.07 5.41 -10.47
C THR A 175 23.22 5.40 -11.98
N GLN A 176 23.48 4.24 -12.59
CA GLN A 176 23.56 4.09 -14.03
C GLN A 176 22.23 4.36 -14.75
N GLY A 177 21.10 4.00 -14.11
CA GLY A 177 19.76 4.19 -14.67
C GLY A 177 19.14 5.57 -14.45
N GLN A 178 19.79 6.46 -13.70
CA GLN A 178 19.18 7.72 -13.22
C GLN A 178 18.62 8.61 -14.35
N ASP A 179 19.33 8.77 -15.46
CA ASP A 179 18.89 9.67 -16.53
C ASP A 179 17.66 9.12 -17.26
N ALA A 180 17.60 7.81 -17.47
CA ALA A 180 16.41 7.15 -18.01
C ALA A 180 15.22 7.26 -17.04
N LEU A 181 15.45 7.10 -15.73
CA LEU A 181 14.39 7.27 -14.72
C LEU A 181 13.89 8.73 -14.64
N ARG A 182 14.75 9.73 -14.79
CA ARG A 182 14.34 11.15 -14.87
C ARG A 182 13.48 11.40 -16.13
N THR A 183 13.87 10.85 -17.26
CA THR A 183 13.11 10.94 -18.51
C THR A 183 11.74 10.26 -18.34
N ALA A 184 11.70 9.06 -17.76
CA ALA A 184 10.46 8.37 -17.47
C ALA A 184 9.53 9.19 -16.55
N LEU A 185 10.07 9.85 -15.54
CA LEU A 185 9.29 10.72 -14.65
C LEU A 185 8.70 11.93 -15.39
N ALA A 186 9.46 12.53 -16.31
CA ALA A 186 8.96 13.63 -17.15
C ALA A 186 7.83 13.17 -18.07
N ASP A 187 7.95 11.96 -18.65
CA ASP A 187 6.91 11.36 -19.49
C ASP A 187 5.64 11.02 -18.70
N VAL A 188 5.77 10.45 -17.49
CA VAL A 188 4.61 10.19 -16.60
C VAL A 188 3.94 11.50 -16.22
N THR A 189 4.70 12.53 -15.83
CA THR A 189 4.15 13.86 -15.51
C THR A 189 3.40 14.47 -16.70
N THR A 190 3.88 14.23 -17.92
CA THR A 190 3.19 14.63 -19.14
C THR A 190 1.89 13.86 -19.33
N ALA A 191 1.93 12.53 -19.17
CA ALA A 191 0.74 11.68 -19.26
C ALA A 191 -0.33 12.06 -18.20
N GLU A 192 0.07 12.41 -16.98
CA GLU A 192 -0.85 12.90 -15.93
C GLU A 192 -1.50 14.23 -16.31
N ARG A 193 -0.74 15.17 -16.89
CA ARG A 193 -1.25 16.46 -17.35
C ARG A 193 -2.26 16.25 -18.49
N ASP A 194 -1.94 15.38 -19.44
CA ASP A 194 -2.83 15.05 -20.56
C ASP A 194 -4.09 14.33 -20.07
N ALA A 195 -3.96 13.44 -19.06
CA ALA A 195 -5.09 12.77 -18.43
C ALA A 195 -6.04 13.74 -17.71
N ALA A 196 -5.50 14.81 -17.11
CA ALA A 196 -6.31 15.85 -16.47
C ALA A 196 -7.14 16.67 -17.47
N GLN A 197 -6.74 16.71 -18.75
CA GLN A 197 -7.49 17.38 -19.83
C GLN A 197 -8.55 16.47 -20.47
N LEU A 198 -8.52 15.16 -20.19
CA LEU A 198 -9.44 14.19 -20.78
C LEU A 198 -10.85 14.36 -20.20
N ASN A 199 -11.82 14.59 -21.08
CA ASN A 199 -13.23 14.53 -20.69
C ASN A 199 -13.74 13.09 -20.75
N ALA A 200 -13.53 12.33 -19.67
CA ALA A 200 -13.93 10.93 -19.57
C ALA A 200 -15.44 10.73 -19.72
N ALA A 201 -16.27 11.73 -19.38
CA ALA A 201 -17.73 11.65 -19.54
C ALA A 201 -18.17 11.61 -21.01
N ALA A 202 -17.36 12.16 -21.93
CA ALA A 202 -17.61 12.14 -23.35
C ALA A 202 -17.26 10.79 -24.02
N LEU A 203 -16.56 9.90 -23.32
CA LEU A 203 -16.13 8.60 -23.85
C LEU A 203 -17.27 7.55 -23.75
N PRO A 204 -17.34 6.62 -24.74
CA PRO A 204 -18.21 5.44 -24.63
C PRO A 204 -17.89 4.64 -23.35
N GLY A 205 -18.94 4.12 -22.70
CA GLY A 205 -18.80 3.41 -21.42
C GLY A 205 -17.79 2.25 -21.47
N ALA A 206 -17.79 1.46 -22.55
CA ALA A 206 -16.86 0.35 -22.76
C ALA A 206 -15.38 0.80 -22.81
N LEU A 207 -15.10 1.97 -23.40
CA LEU A 207 -13.76 2.52 -23.45
C LEU A 207 -13.34 3.08 -22.08
N ARG A 208 -14.22 3.78 -21.40
CA ARG A 208 -14.01 4.31 -20.07
C ARG A 208 -13.64 3.21 -19.07
N THR A 209 -14.40 2.11 -19.04
CA THR A 209 -14.13 0.96 -18.16
C THR A 209 -12.75 0.35 -18.38
N ARG A 210 -12.20 0.40 -19.60
CA ARG A 210 -10.85 -0.08 -19.92
C ARG A 210 -9.76 0.94 -19.59
N LEU A 211 -10.06 2.22 -19.70
CA LEU A 211 -9.11 3.32 -19.49
C LEU A 211 -8.90 3.62 -18.01
N ASP A 212 -9.95 3.60 -17.20
CA ASP A 212 -9.90 3.93 -15.78
C ASP A 212 -8.80 3.18 -15.00
N PRO A 213 -8.61 1.85 -15.16
CA PRO A 213 -7.50 1.15 -14.51
C PRO A 213 -6.13 1.67 -14.91
N ALA A 214 -5.92 2.00 -16.21
CA ALA A 214 -4.64 2.52 -16.71
C ALA A 214 -4.36 3.92 -16.14
N LEU A 215 -5.36 4.80 -16.12
CA LEU A 215 -5.21 6.15 -15.54
C LEU A 215 -4.87 6.11 -14.04
N ARG A 216 -5.42 5.13 -13.30
CA ARG A 216 -5.09 4.94 -11.86
C ARG A 216 -3.65 4.49 -11.63
N LEU A 217 -2.96 3.94 -12.63
CA LEU A 217 -1.57 3.54 -12.53
C LEU A 217 -0.60 4.73 -12.66
N LEU A 218 -0.99 5.84 -13.31
CA LEU A 218 -0.10 7.00 -13.51
C LEU A 218 0.45 7.56 -12.18
N PRO A 219 -0.39 7.87 -11.17
CA PRO A 219 0.12 8.36 -9.89
C PRO A 219 0.98 7.34 -9.13
N LEU A 220 0.79 6.04 -9.36
CA LEU A 220 1.65 5.01 -8.79
C LEU A 220 2.99 4.97 -9.51
N ALA A 221 2.99 5.11 -10.84
CA ALA A 221 4.21 5.19 -11.64
C ALA A 221 5.05 6.42 -11.25
N ASP A 222 4.42 7.61 -11.10
CA ASP A 222 5.09 8.82 -10.61
C ASP A 222 5.77 8.57 -9.25
N ALA A 223 5.01 8.08 -8.27
CA ALA A 223 5.54 7.80 -6.93
C ALA A 223 6.68 6.75 -6.96
N SER A 224 6.55 5.71 -7.79
CA SER A 224 7.56 4.67 -7.92
C SER A 224 8.85 5.19 -8.54
N LEU A 225 8.76 6.04 -9.56
CA LEU A 225 9.91 6.66 -10.21
C LEU A 225 10.64 7.64 -9.28
N ARG A 226 9.90 8.46 -8.51
CA ARG A 226 10.49 9.33 -7.48
C ARG A 226 11.23 8.53 -6.42
N ALA A 227 10.63 7.45 -5.94
CA ALA A 227 11.27 6.56 -4.97
C ALA A 227 12.52 5.87 -5.56
N ALA A 228 12.48 5.44 -6.82
CA ALA A 228 13.64 4.85 -7.51
C ALA A 228 14.78 5.88 -7.70
N LEU A 229 14.45 7.15 -7.98
CA LEU A 229 15.43 8.24 -8.07
C LEU A 229 16.03 8.60 -6.70
N ALA A 230 15.28 8.45 -5.61
CA ALA A 230 15.74 8.65 -4.25
C ALA A 230 16.54 7.44 -3.69
N ALA A 231 16.41 6.26 -4.32
CA ALA A 231 17.05 5.03 -3.83
C ALA A 231 18.56 5.13 -3.61
N PRO A 232 19.39 5.80 -4.48
CA PRO A 232 20.79 5.97 -4.21
C PRO A 232 21.07 6.71 -2.90
N ASP A 233 20.33 7.78 -2.61
CA ASP A 233 20.52 8.54 -1.39
C ASP A 233 20.06 7.75 -0.15
N LEU A 234 18.96 7.00 -0.24
CA LEU A 234 18.53 6.08 0.82
C LEU A 234 19.53 4.94 1.08
N LEU A 235 20.27 4.52 0.06
CA LEU A 235 21.35 3.54 0.17
C LEU A 235 22.69 4.16 0.58
N GLY A 236 22.70 5.43 0.97
CA GLY A 236 23.88 6.10 1.48
C GLY A 236 24.90 6.52 0.43
N ALA A 237 24.45 6.87 -0.79
CA ALA A 237 25.36 7.30 -1.87
C ALA A 237 26.09 8.61 -1.54
N THR A 238 25.43 9.54 -0.88
CA THR A 238 25.95 10.90 -0.56
C THR A 238 26.47 11.04 0.87
N ARG A 239 25.79 10.36 1.80
CA ARG A 239 26.17 10.25 3.21
C ARG A 239 25.63 8.94 3.80
N PRO A 240 26.23 8.43 4.85
CA PRO A 240 25.67 7.30 5.58
C PRO A 240 24.24 7.61 6.06
N ARG A 241 23.31 6.67 5.87
CA ARG A 241 21.93 6.71 6.35
C ARG A 241 21.75 5.74 7.50
N LEU A 242 20.96 6.11 8.49
CA LEU A 242 20.76 5.30 9.69
C LEU A 242 19.27 4.99 9.88
N TYR A 243 18.96 3.71 9.99
CA TYR A 243 17.60 3.21 10.14
C TYR A 243 17.42 2.47 11.46
N LEU A 244 16.33 2.79 12.18
CA LEU A 244 15.88 1.97 13.30
C LEU A 244 15.19 0.72 12.77
N LEU A 245 15.68 -0.44 13.18
CA LEU A 245 15.06 -1.73 12.94
C LEU A 245 14.39 -2.17 14.25
N VAL A 246 13.07 -2.30 14.23
CA VAL A 246 12.21 -2.52 15.40
C VAL A 246 11.49 -3.86 15.29
N PRO A 247 12.06 -4.94 15.85
CA PRO A 247 11.34 -6.20 15.98
C PRO A 247 10.25 -6.07 17.04
N GLU A 248 9.02 -6.39 16.67
CA GLU A 248 7.85 -6.38 17.53
C GLU A 248 7.44 -7.80 17.93
N ASN A 249 7.07 -8.01 19.20
CA ASN A 249 6.66 -9.31 19.70
C ASN A 249 5.12 -9.41 19.79
N PRO A 250 4.46 -10.12 18.87
CA PRO A 250 3.00 -10.21 18.85
C PRO A 250 2.38 -11.05 19.97
N LEU A 251 3.19 -11.72 20.80
CA LEU A 251 2.68 -12.40 22.01
C LEU A 251 2.17 -11.42 23.05
N ASP A 252 2.69 -10.19 23.08
CA ASP A 252 2.21 -9.03 23.80
C ASP A 252 1.79 -8.02 22.74
N LEU A 253 0.56 -8.17 22.23
CA LEU A 253 0.07 -7.45 21.08
C LEU A 253 -0.05 -5.95 21.39
N ARG A 254 0.48 -5.14 20.48
CA ARG A 254 0.36 -3.68 20.49
C ARG A 254 -0.18 -3.19 19.16
N ALA A 255 -0.50 -1.94 19.06
CA ALA A 255 -1.21 -1.38 17.91
C ALA A 255 -0.49 -1.59 16.56
N THR A 256 0.85 -1.55 16.53
CA THR A 256 1.64 -1.71 15.30
C THR A 256 2.24 -3.10 15.10
N GLY A 257 1.93 -4.06 15.97
CA GLY A 257 2.37 -5.44 15.75
C GLY A 257 2.75 -6.21 17.01
N GLY A 258 3.24 -5.54 18.04
CA GLY A 258 3.58 -6.17 19.30
C GLY A 258 4.53 -5.37 20.17
N PHE A 259 4.92 -5.92 21.31
CA PHE A 259 5.80 -5.25 22.25
C PHE A 259 7.20 -4.99 21.66
N VAL A 260 7.67 -3.75 21.79
CA VAL A 260 9.00 -3.34 21.35
C VAL A 260 10.03 -3.69 22.42
N GLY A 261 10.62 -4.87 22.31
CA GLY A 261 11.58 -5.35 23.30
C GLY A 261 13.03 -5.10 22.97
N THR A 262 13.35 -4.81 21.73
CA THR A 262 14.72 -4.64 21.21
C THR A 262 14.67 -3.62 20.07
N VAL A 263 15.77 -2.92 19.87
CA VAL A 263 15.99 -2.05 18.72
C VAL A 263 17.39 -2.31 18.15
N ALA A 264 17.49 -2.23 16.84
CA ALA A 264 18.78 -2.31 16.16
C ALA A 264 18.96 -1.11 15.23
N LEU A 265 20.21 -0.78 14.95
CA LEU A 265 20.60 0.25 13.99
C LEU A 265 21.21 -0.40 12.77
N VAL A 266 20.63 -0.12 11.61
CA VAL A 266 21.19 -0.49 10.32
C VAL A 266 21.68 0.76 9.63
N GLN A 267 22.97 0.77 9.32
CA GLN A 267 23.60 1.82 8.51
C GLN A 267 23.65 1.39 7.05
N ALA A 268 23.18 2.25 6.19
CA ALA A 268 23.39 2.16 4.74
C ALA A 268 24.50 3.16 4.36
N ASP A 269 25.60 2.65 3.83
CA ASP A 269 26.75 3.44 3.42
C ASP A 269 27.29 2.92 2.08
N HIS A 270 27.22 3.76 1.04
CA HIS A 270 27.58 3.38 -0.34
C HIS A 270 26.93 2.05 -0.77
N GLY A 271 25.67 1.86 -0.45
CA GLY A 271 24.90 0.65 -0.74
C GLY A 271 25.13 -0.51 0.23
N ARG A 272 26.17 -0.47 1.04
CA ARG A 272 26.48 -1.51 2.03
C ARG A 272 25.58 -1.35 3.25
N LEU A 273 24.79 -2.37 3.56
CA LEU A 273 23.98 -2.42 4.76
C LEU A 273 24.78 -3.09 5.90
N THR A 274 24.90 -2.42 7.03
CA THR A 274 25.65 -2.92 8.20
C THR A 274 24.82 -2.75 9.46
N LEU A 275 24.75 -3.79 10.27
CA LEU A 275 24.17 -3.70 11.61
C LEU A 275 25.24 -3.07 12.54
N VAL A 276 25.02 -1.82 12.96
CA VAL A 276 26.01 -1.01 13.69
C VAL A 276 25.71 -0.91 15.18
N GLY A 277 24.52 -1.28 15.61
CA GLY A 277 24.14 -1.29 17.02
C GLY A 277 22.90 -2.14 17.26
N GLN A 278 22.81 -2.68 18.47
CA GLN A 278 21.65 -3.39 18.95
C GLN A 278 21.56 -3.28 20.47
N GLN A 279 20.38 -2.96 20.99
CA GLN A 279 20.16 -2.78 22.42
C GLN A 279 18.73 -3.15 22.80
N SER A 280 18.49 -3.39 24.08
CA SER A 280 17.12 -3.55 24.56
C SER A 280 16.40 -2.21 24.62
N SER A 281 15.07 -2.24 24.50
CA SER A 281 14.26 -1.03 24.72
C SER A 281 14.42 -0.46 26.12
N THR A 282 14.71 -1.31 27.12
CA THR A 282 15.04 -0.88 28.49
C THR A 282 16.34 -0.07 28.53
N ASP A 283 17.37 -0.46 27.77
CA ASP A 283 18.62 0.30 27.72
C ASP A 283 18.42 1.67 27.07
N VAL A 284 17.53 1.76 26.05
CA VAL A 284 17.11 3.04 25.48
C VAL A 284 16.42 3.90 26.56
N ASP A 285 15.45 3.32 27.29
CA ASP A 285 14.74 4.02 28.36
C ASP A 285 15.70 4.45 29.48
N ASP A 286 16.67 3.63 29.84
CA ASP A 286 17.69 3.92 30.85
C ASP A 286 18.64 5.04 30.38
N SER A 287 19.02 5.09 29.12
CA SER A 287 19.84 6.17 28.57
C SER A 287 19.10 7.52 28.60
N ASN A 288 17.78 7.50 28.58
CA ASN A 288 16.93 8.69 28.60
C ASN A 288 16.67 9.25 30.01
N LYS A 289 17.12 8.57 31.09
CA LYS A 289 16.83 8.95 32.49
C LYS A 289 17.21 10.38 32.83
N ASN A 290 18.26 10.91 32.23
CA ASN A 290 18.75 12.25 32.47
C ASN A 290 17.96 13.33 31.73
N ASN A 291 17.07 12.93 30.79
CA ASN A 291 16.32 13.85 29.94
C ASN A 291 14.82 13.87 30.25
N ARG A 292 14.46 13.69 31.53
CA ARG A 292 13.06 13.58 32.01
C ARG A 292 12.17 14.77 31.65
N LYS A 293 12.75 15.96 31.42
CA LYS A 293 11.98 17.16 31.00
C LYS A 293 11.38 17.06 29.62
N SER A 294 11.86 16.13 28.79
CA SER A 294 11.41 15.93 27.40
C SER A 294 10.41 14.76 27.26
N TYR A 295 10.05 14.11 28.36
CA TYR A 295 9.04 13.04 28.34
C TYR A 295 7.65 13.61 28.10
N ILE A 296 6.93 12.93 27.23
CA ILE A 296 5.50 13.14 26.99
C ILE A 296 4.71 12.27 27.98
N PRO A 297 3.60 12.76 28.57
CA PRO A 297 2.74 11.91 29.40
C PRO A 297 2.22 10.71 28.60
N PRO A 298 2.08 9.51 29.23
CA PRO A 298 1.52 8.36 28.52
C PRO A 298 0.03 8.59 28.20
N PRO A 299 -0.48 7.95 27.14
CA PRO A 299 -1.92 7.86 26.91
C PRO A 299 -2.66 7.34 28.13
N LEU A 300 -3.85 7.92 28.42
CA LEU A 300 -4.61 7.60 29.63
C LEU A 300 -4.88 6.09 29.82
N PRO A 301 -5.16 5.28 28.78
CA PRO A 301 -5.31 3.84 28.98
C PRO A 301 -4.02 3.15 29.46
N LEU A 302 -2.85 3.58 29.01
CA LEU A 302 -1.57 3.07 29.51
C LEU A 302 -1.35 3.45 30.97
N LEU A 303 -1.68 4.69 31.34
CA LEU A 303 -1.64 5.12 32.74
C LEU A 303 -2.63 4.30 33.59
N THR A 304 -3.86 4.09 33.08
CA THR A 304 -4.95 3.46 33.85
C THR A 304 -4.73 1.96 34.05
N TYR A 305 -4.39 1.24 32.98
CA TYR A 305 -4.36 -0.24 33.00
C TYR A 305 -2.96 -0.82 33.14
N GLN A 306 -1.93 -0.13 32.63
CA GLN A 306 -0.53 -0.53 32.79
C GLN A 306 0.19 0.24 33.91
N HIS A 307 -0.48 1.20 34.56
CA HIS A 307 0.07 2.03 35.63
C HIS A 307 1.39 2.74 35.26
N LEU A 308 1.52 3.13 33.98
CA LEU A 308 2.70 3.82 33.47
C LEU A 308 2.66 5.29 33.90
N ALA A 309 3.55 5.69 34.82
CA ALA A 309 3.71 7.09 35.20
C ALA A 309 4.43 7.91 34.11
N ASN A 310 5.24 7.27 33.29
CA ASN A 310 5.99 7.88 32.20
C ASN A 310 5.80 7.08 30.92
N TRP A 311 5.76 7.77 29.77
CA TRP A 311 5.76 7.10 28.48
C TRP A 311 7.18 6.72 28.07
N PHE A 312 7.39 5.44 27.81
CA PHE A 312 8.70 4.87 27.53
C PHE A 312 8.82 4.52 26.04
N TYR A 313 10.06 4.41 25.56
CA TYR A 313 10.38 3.96 24.21
C TYR A 313 9.69 2.62 23.87
N ARG A 314 9.73 1.67 24.81
CA ARG A 314 9.14 0.32 24.66
C ARG A 314 7.62 0.33 24.48
N ASP A 315 6.95 1.40 24.85
CA ASP A 315 5.49 1.58 24.76
C ASP A 315 5.10 2.66 23.74
N ALA A 316 6.06 3.13 22.91
CA ALA A 316 5.85 4.20 21.93
C ALA A 316 4.84 3.83 20.82
N ASN A 317 4.61 2.54 20.61
CA ASN A 317 3.73 2.02 19.56
C ASN A 317 2.27 1.86 20.02
N TRP A 318 1.78 2.86 20.75
CA TRP A 318 0.38 2.99 21.13
C TRP A 318 -0.53 3.35 19.95
N SER A 319 -0.10 4.29 19.10
CA SER A 319 -0.88 4.68 17.92
C SER A 319 -0.89 3.56 16.88
N PRO A 320 -2.06 3.20 16.29
CA PRO A 320 -2.10 2.25 15.18
C PRO A 320 -1.69 2.87 13.85
N ASP A 321 -1.54 4.20 13.80
CA ASP A 321 -0.94 4.92 12.69
C ASP A 321 0.59 4.81 12.80
N PHE A 322 1.19 3.94 11.98
CA PHE A 322 2.61 3.68 12.11
C PHE A 322 3.51 4.91 11.83
N PRO A 323 3.20 5.84 10.90
CA PRO A 323 3.96 7.09 10.79
C PRO A 323 4.04 7.86 12.11
N THR A 324 2.94 7.95 12.85
CA THR A 324 2.88 8.54 14.20
C THR A 324 3.76 7.77 15.19
N THR A 325 3.66 6.45 15.20
CA THR A 325 4.48 5.57 16.04
C THR A 325 5.97 5.67 15.69
N ALA A 326 6.31 5.70 14.41
CA ALA A 326 7.69 5.82 13.95
C ALA A 326 8.32 7.17 14.36
N ALA A 327 7.55 8.25 14.28
CA ALA A 327 7.97 9.56 14.78
C ALA A 327 8.24 9.54 16.30
N LEU A 328 7.38 8.85 17.09
CA LEU A 328 7.58 8.68 18.53
C LEU A 328 8.80 7.80 18.85
N LEU A 329 8.97 6.69 18.16
CA LEU A 329 10.15 5.82 18.33
C LEU A 329 11.44 6.60 18.06
N ARG A 330 11.47 7.41 16.98
CA ARG A 330 12.61 8.28 16.67
C ARG A 330 12.81 9.34 17.74
N TYR A 331 11.74 9.97 18.22
CA TYR A 331 11.80 10.97 19.27
C TYR A 331 12.39 10.40 20.58
N PHE A 332 11.79 9.33 21.10
CA PHE A 332 12.28 8.72 22.34
C PHE A 332 13.70 8.16 22.21
N TYR A 333 14.05 7.58 21.05
CA TYR A 333 15.42 7.16 20.79
C TYR A 333 16.39 8.33 20.85
N GLY A 334 16.05 9.45 20.22
CA GLY A 334 16.87 10.66 20.17
C GLY A 334 17.05 11.37 21.52
N LEU A 335 16.23 11.10 22.54
CA LEU A 335 16.40 11.69 23.87
C LEU A 335 17.72 11.31 24.54
N GLY A 336 18.22 10.10 24.29
CA GLY A 336 19.45 9.58 24.90
C GLY A 336 20.55 9.23 23.90
N GLN A 337 20.27 9.34 22.60
CA GLN A 337 21.17 8.92 21.52
C GLN A 337 21.38 10.06 20.53
N PRO A 338 22.64 10.43 20.21
CA PRO A 338 22.92 11.61 19.38
C PRO A 338 22.70 11.36 17.86
N GLN A 339 22.41 10.10 17.47
CA GLN A 339 22.37 9.74 16.06
C GLN A 339 21.07 10.25 15.39
N HIS A 340 21.19 10.86 14.22
CA HIS A 340 20.05 11.17 13.36
C HIS A 340 19.51 9.90 12.70
N ILE A 341 18.21 9.64 12.85
CA ILE A 341 17.53 8.49 12.27
C ILE A 341 16.81 8.91 10.99
N ASP A 342 17.15 8.28 9.88
CA ASP A 342 16.63 8.56 8.54
C ASP A 342 15.34 7.80 8.24
N GLY A 343 15.01 6.74 8.99
CA GLY A 343 13.76 5.98 8.84
C GLY A 343 13.60 4.90 9.90
N VAL A 344 12.39 4.33 9.95
CA VAL A 344 12.02 3.25 10.89
C VAL A 344 11.46 2.07 10.10
N ILE A 345 11.93 0.88 10.42
CA ILE A 345 11.50 -0.39 9.84
C ILE A 345 11.03 -1.27 10.99
N ALA A 346 9.72 -1.48 11.11
CA ALA A 346 9.14 -2.38 12.09
C ALA A 346 8.71 -3.70 11.46
N PHE A 347 8.87 -4.80 12.17
CA PHE A 347 8.41 -6.11 11.71
C PHE A 347 8.08 -7.02 12.90
N ASP A 348 7.12 -7.92 12.68
CA ASP A 348 6.76 -8.93 13.66
C ASP A 348 7.54 -10.25 13.45
N SER A 349 7.46 -11.14 14.44
CA SER A 349 8.20 -12.41 14.44
C SER A 349 7.78 -13.39 13.33
N SER A 350 6.64 -13.18 12.65
CA SER A 350 6.20 -14.02 11.52
C SER A 350 7.05 -13.86 10.27
N LEU A 351 7.80 -12.75 10.17
CA LEU A 351 8.75 -12.52 9.08
C LEU A 351 9.93 -13.51 9.13
N VAL A 352 10.38 -13.93 10.33
CA VAL A 352 11.56 -14.80 10.49
C VAL A 352 11.40 -16.15 9.78
N PRO A 353 10.31 -16.92 9.96
CA PRO A 353 10.08 -18.15 9.19
C PRO A 353 10.09 -17.93 7.67
N ALA A 354 9.49 -16.83 7.21
CA ALA A 354 9.45 -16.53 5.79
C ALA A 354 10.84 -16.25 5.22
N LEU A 355 11.71 -15.59 5.97
CA LEU A 355 13.12 -15.37 5.61
C LEU A 355 13.92 -16.67 5.62
N LEU A 356 13.69 -17.55 6.62
CA LEU A 356 14.37 -18.84 6.70
C LEU A 356 14.01 -19.80 5.57
N ARG A 357 12.82 -19.66 4.96
CA ARG A 357 12.50 -20.42 3.71
C ARG A 357 13.38 -20.00 2.54
N ILE A 358 13.95 -18.80 2.57
CA ILE A 358 14.83 -18.28 1.51
C ILE A 358 16.30 -18.59 1.80
N THR A 359 16.73 -18.29 3.03
CA THR A 359 18.13 -18.44 3.45
C THR A 359 18.51 -19.88 3.76
N GLY A 360 17.52 -20.74 3.98
CA GLY A 360 17.72 -22.07 4.58
C GLY A 360 17.84 -21.98 6.11
N PRO A 361 18.00 -23.13 6.78
CA PRO A 361 18.23 -23.19 8.22
C PRO A 361 19.48 -22.41 8.64
N ILE A 362 19.41 -21.75 9.79
CA ILE A 362 20.57 -21.06 10.39
C ILE A 362 20.89 -21.66 11.75
N THR A 363 22.17 -21.81 12.02
CA THR A 363 22.68 -22.32 13.29
C THR A 363 23.35 -21.20 14.04
N VAL A 364 22.96 -21.02 15.31
CA VAL A 364 23.50 -20.00 16.20
C VAL A 364 23.87 -20.64 17.53
N THR A 365 24.86 -20.07 18.24
CA THR A 365 25.13 -20.40 19.63
C THR A 365 24.30 -19.48 20.52
N ASP A 366 23.53 -20.05 21.45
CA ASP A 366 22.81 -19.25 22.46
C ASP A 366 23.83 -18.55 23.35
N PRO A 367 23.84 -17.23 23.42
CA PRO A 367 24.77 -16.51 24.31
C PRO A 367 24.44 -16.70 25.81
N ASN A 368 23.26 -17.22 26.13
CA ASN A 368 22.90 -17.57 27.51
C ASN A 368 23.38 -18.99 27.87
N PRO A 369 23.81 -19.23 29.10
CA PRO A 369 24.14 -20.60 29.56
C PRO A 369 22.93 -21.55 29.37
N PRO A 370 23.17 -22.79 28.96
CA PRO A 370 24.44 -23.50 28.82
C PRO A 370 25.18 -23.30 27.48
N HIS A 371 24.90 -22.26 26.72
CA HIS A 371 25.51 -21.92 25.42
C HIS A 371 25.23 -22.97 24.33
N ASP A 372 24.01 -23.47 24.29
CA ASP A 372 23.58 -24.47 23.32
C ASP A 372 23.75 -24.00 21.87
N ILE A 373 24.06 -24.95 21.00
CA ILE A 373 23.97 -24.75 19.57
C ILE A 373 22.52 -24.99 19.12
N VAL A 374 21.90 -23.98 18.54
CA VAL A 374 20.49 -23.99 18.15
C VAL A 374 20.37 -23.82 16.63
N THR A 375 19.74 -24.81 15.98
CA THR A 375 19.39 -24.70 14.56
C THR A 375 17.95 -24.23 14.40
N LEU A 376 17.78 -23.08 13.75
CA LEU A 376 16.50 -22.47 13.45
C LEU A 376 16.10 -22.82 12.02
N THR A 377 14.90 -23.38 11.88
CA THR A 377 14.23 -23.66 10.61
C THR A 377 12.98 -22.79 10.49
N ALA A 378 12.38 -22.72 9.30
CA ALA A 378 11.12 -22.03 9.12
C ALA A 378 10.00 -22.55 10.06
N ASP A 379 10.04 -23.81 10.44
CA ASP A 379 8.97 -24.44 11.22
C ASP A 379 9.15 -24.25 12.74
N ASN A 380 10.41 -24.17 13.21
CA ASN A 380 10.68 -24.06 14.65
C ASN A 380 11.06 -22.65 15.13
N ALA A 381 11.35 -21.71 14.22
CA ALA A 381 11.96 -20.44 14.57
C ALA A 381 11.13 -19.60 15.55
N VAL A 382 9.81 -19.50 15.34
CA VAL A 382 8.94 -18.71 16.22
C VAL A 382 8.88 -19.33 17.60
N ALA A 383 8.60 -20.64 17.70
CA ALA A 383 8.53 -21.33 18.97
C ALA A 383 9.88 -21.28 19.74
N THR A 384 11.00 -21.49 19.03
CA THR A 384 12.34 -21.42 19.62
C THR A 384 12.69 -20.02 20.12
N LEU A 385 12.41 -18.98 19.31
CA LEU A 385 12.60 -17.59 19.73
C LEU A 385 11.77 -17.26 20.96
N GLN A 386 10.50 -17.66 20.96
CA GLN A 386 9.58 -17.43 22.08
C GLN A 386 10.06 -18.13 23.36
N ALA A 387 10.41 -19.41 23.28
CA ALA A 387 10.88 -20.17 24.43
C ALA A 387 12.15 -19.59 25.02
N ARG A 388 13.16 -19.26 24.16
CA ARG A 388 14.45 -18.75 24.61
C ARG A 388 14.40 -17.30 25.10
N VAL A 389 13.62 -16.43 24.46
CA VAL A 389 13.42 -15.04 24.90
C VAL A 389 12.62 -14.97 26.21
N ASN A 390 11.68 -15.89 26.40
CA ASN A 390 10.85 -15.91 27.62
C ASN A 390 11.56 -16.56 28.80
N ASN A 391 12.47 -17.53 28.57
CA ASN A 391 13.23 -18.21 29.64
C ASN A 391 14.44 -17.39 30.11
N ALA A 392 14.87 -16.34 29.40
CA ALA A 392 15.83 -15.38 29.91
C ALA A 392 15.24 -14.70 31.15
N GLY A 393 15.90 -14.86 32.30
CA GLY A 393 15.38 -14.41 33.60
C GLY A 393 14.89 -12.97 33.62
N THR A 394 14.01 -12.63 34.55
CA THR A 394 13.35 -11.32 34.70
C THR A 394 14.33 -10.14 34.89
N GLY A 395 15.62 -10.42 35.15
CA GLY A 395 16.69 -9.43 35.27
C GLY A 395 17.60 -9.29 34.05
N ALA A 396 17.42 -10.10 32.98
CA ALA A 396 18.23 -9.97 31.77
C ALA A 396 17.82 -8.71 31.00
N ARG A 397 18.59 -7.64 31.16
CA ARG A 397 18.41 -6.36 30.44
C ARG A 397 18.51 -6.52 28.95
N ASN A 398 19.23 -7.53 28.47
CA ASN A 398 19.43 -7.86 27.07
C ASN A 398 18.70 -9.15 26.72
N LYS A 399 18.11 -9.22 25.54
CA LYS A 399 17.58 -10.45 24.92
C LYS A 399 18.60 -10.98 23.92
N PRO A 400 19.77 -11.50 24.42
CA PRO A 400 20.93 -11.74 23.57
C PRO A 400 20.67 -12.82 22.53
N PHE A 401 19.81 -13.81 22.82
CA PHE A 401 19.46 -14.85 21.85
C PHE A 401 18.73 -14.28 20.63
N ALA A 402 17.69 -13.45 20.83
CA ALA A 402 16.98 -12.83 19.72
C ALA A 402 17.91 -11.95 18.87
N SER A 403 18.79 -11.20 19.53
CA SER A 403 19.80 -10.39 18.90
C SER A 403 20.75 -11.21 18.02
N THR A 404 21.21 -12.34 18.53
CA THR A 404 22.07 -13.29 17.78
C THR A 404 21.36 -13.85 16.55
N VAL A 405 20.06 -14.23 16.70
CA VAL A 405 19.26 -14.73 15.59
C VAL A 405 19.05 -13.66 14.53
N TYR A 406 18.65 -12.45 14.90
CA TYR A 406 18.44 -11.37 13.93
C TYR A 406 19.74 -11.00 13.20
N SER A 407 20.86 -10.98 13.89
CA SER A 407 22.19 -10.75 13.28
C SER A 407 22.56 -11.85 12.29
N ALA A 408 22.27 -13.12 12.63
CA ALA A 408 22.52 -14.25 11.75
C ALA A 408 21.59 -14.21 10.50
N VAL A 409 20.30 -13.93 10.67
CA VAL A 409 19.36 -13.75 9.55
C VAL A 409 19.82 -12.61 8.64
N PHE A 410 20.21 -11.47 9.21
CA PHE A 410 20.70 -10.31 8.45
C PHE A 410 21.97 -10.67 7.64
N LYS A 411 22.91 -11.40 8.26
CA LYS A 411 24.12 -11.89 7.57
C LYS A 411 23.76 -12.78 6.37
N HIS A 412 22.81 -13.71 6.53
CA HIS A 412 22.39 -14.62 5.45
C HIS A 412 21.65 -13.86 4.35
N LEU A 413 20.81 -12.89 4.70
CA LEU A 413 20.12 -12.04 3.71
C LEU A 413 21.09 -11.26 2.83
N ARG A 414 22.20 -10.76 3.40
CA ARG A 414 23.25 -10.09 2.63
C ARG A 414 24.02 -11.01 1.70
N ALA A 415 24.01 -12.31 1.93
CA ALA A 415 24.65 -13.31 1.09
C ALA A 415 23.74 -13.84 -0.05
N LEU A 416 22.47 -13.39 -0.11
CA LEU A 416 21.54 -13.83 -1.16
C LEU A 416 22.01 -13.40 -2.55
N HIS A 417 21.76 -14.25 -3.55
CA HIS A 417 22.12 -14.00 -4.94
C HIS A 417 21.15 -14.69 -5.90
N GLY A 418 21.13 -14.24 -7.15
CA GLY A 418 20.36 -14.85 -8.23
C GLY A 418 18.86 -14.95 -7.93
N SER A 419 18.30 -16.15 -8.08
CA SER A 419 16.86 -16.42 -7.86
C SER A 419 16.42 -16.21 -6.41
N GLN A 420 17.32 -16.34 -5.44
CA GLN A 420 17.03 -16.10 -4.03
C GLN A 420 16.61 -14.65 -3.77
N LEU A 421 17.22 -13.68 -4.47
CA LEU A 421 16.83 -12.26 -4.37
C LEU A 421 15.39 -12.02 -4.89
N THR A 422 15.01 -12.71 -5.96
CA THR A 422 13.63 -12.65 -6.48
C THR A 422 12.63 -13.21 -5.47
N LEU A 423 12.97 -14.33 -4.83
CA LEU A 423 12.15 -14.93 -3.80
C LEU A 423 12.07 -14.01 -2.56
N ALA A 424 13.20 -13.44 -2.15
CA ALA A 424 13.26 -12.46 -1.05
C ALA A 424 12.36 -11.25 -1.32
N ALA A 425 12.41 -10.67 -2.52
CA ALA A 425 11.56 -9.57 -2.91
C ALA A 425 10.05 -9.92 -2.84
N ARG A 426 9.66 -11.13 -3.25
CA ARG A 426 8.27 -11.61 -3.12
C ARG A 426 7.86 -11.76 -1.66
N VAL A 427 8.70 -12.38 -0.83
CA VAL A 427 8.43 -12.55 0.61
C VAL A 427 8.32 -11.21 1.31
N MET A 428 9.23 -10.27 1.03
CA MET A 428 9.16 -8.92 1.59
C MET A 428 7.89 -8.19 1.16
N ARG A 429 7.48 -8.30 -0.10
CA ARG A 429 6.22 -7.75 -0.58
C ARG A 429 5.02 -8.37 0.15
N THR A 430 4.97 -9.70 0.28
CA THR A 430 3.90 -10.38 1.01
C THR A 430 3.84 -9.92 2.48
N ALA A 431 5.01 -9.72 3.10
CA ALA A 431 5.09 -9.23 4.47
C ALA A 431 4.59 -7.76 4.59
N LEU A 432 4.91 -6.92 3.62
CA LEU A 432 4.41 -5.54 3.53
C LEU A 432 2.89 -5.51 3.30
N ASP A 433 2.40 -6.25 2.31
CA ASP A 433 0.97 -6.32 1.99
C ASP A 433 0.16 -6.92 3.16
N GLY A 434 0.74 -7.88 3.90
CA GLY A 434 0.16 -8.50 5.10
C GLY A 434 0.38 -7.73 6.39
N ARG A 435 1.01 -6.56 6.36
CA ARG A 435 1.34 -5.73 7.53
C ARG A 435 2.21 -6.44 8.58
N HIS A 436 3.05 -7.38 8.14
CA HIS A 436 4.09 -8.02 8.97
C HIS A 436 5.43 -7.26 8.90
N LEU A 437 5.52 -6.31 8.00
CA LEU A 437 6.63 -5.38 7.80
C LEU A 437 6.05 -4.00 7.51
N LEU A 438 6.49 -2.99 8.22
CA LEU A 438 6.08 -1.60 8.07
C LEU A 438 7.30 -0.71 7.85
N LEU A 439 7.18 0.26 6.96
CA LEU A 439 8.27 1.15 6.56
C LEU A 439 7.87 2.60 6.75
N TRP A 440 8.67 3.35 7.47
CA TRP A 440 8.53 4.79 7.57
C TRP A 440 9.82 5.48 7.17
N VAL A 441 9.75 6.28 6.10
CA VAL A 441 10.84 7.10 5.60
C VAL A 441 10.28 8.50 5.35
N PRO A 442 10.69 9.53 6.09
CA PRO A 442 10.13 10.88 5.97
C PRO A 442 10.65 11.65 4.74
N ASP A 443 11.16 10.95 3.74
CA ASP A 443 11.59 11.53 2.48
C ASP A 443 10.38 11.79 1.57
N PRO A 444 10.17 13.05 1.09
CA PRO A 444 9.02 13.39 0.26
C PRO A 444 8.98 12.67 -1.09
N SER A 445 10.10 12.12 -1.56
CA SER A 445 10.16 11.33 -2.79
C SER A 445 9.71 9.88 -2.58
N VAL A 446 9.76 9.36 -1.35
CA VAL A 446 9.49 7.96 -1.01
C VAL A 446 8.18 7.77 -0.26
N ALA A 447 7.88 8.66 0.68
CA ALA A 447 6.67 8.57 1.51
C ALA A 447 5.36 8.40 0.69
N PRO A 448 5.16 9.10 -0.46
CA PRO A 448 3.96 8.90 -1.28
C PRO A 448 3.83 7.49 -1.86
N LEU A 449 4.92 6.81 -2.20
CA LEU A 449 4.89 5.41 -2.65
C LEU A 449 4.46 4.49 -1.51
N LEU A 450 5.07 4.64 -0.33
CA LEU A 450 4.75 3.83 0.85
C LEU A 450 3.27 3.98 1.22
N ALA A 451 2.75 5.21 1.23
CA ALA A 451 1.35 5.50 1.51
C ALA A 451 0.40 4.90 0.46
N ARG A 452 0.71 5.03 -0.84
CA ARG A 452 -0.12 4.46 -1.93
C ARG A 452 -0.19 2.94 -1.86
N GLN A 453 0.93 2.29 -1.50
CA GLN A 453 1.01 0.85 -1.32
C GLN A 453 0.53 0.41 0.07
N ARG A 454 0.28 1.34 1.01
CA ARG A 454 -0.06 1.08 2.41
C ARG A 454 1.03 0.34 3.19
N TRP A 455 2.26 0.44 2.73
CA TRP A 455 3.43 -0.17 3.38
C TRP A 455 3.95 0.68 4.55
N ASP A 456 3.49 1.92 4.64
CA ASP A 456 3.75 2.82 5.76
C ASP A 456 2.93 2.49 7.02
N GLY A 457 1.95 1.58 6.92
CA GLY A 457 1.10 1.22 8.04
C GLY A 457 0.20 2.34 8.57
N ALA A 458 0.00 3.40 7.81
CA ALA A 458 -0.89 4.49 8.17
C ALA A 458 -2.35 4.03 8.26
N ILE A 459 -3.17 4.75 9.01
CA ILE A 459 -4.62 4.65 8.98
C ILE A 459 -5.10 5.03 7.58
N ASP A 460 -5.89 4.17 6.92
CA ASP A 460 -6.36 4.40 5.56
C ASP A 460 -7.20 5.68 5.46
N PRO A 461 -6.84 6.64 4.59
CA PRO A 461 -7.55 7.90 4.49
C PRO A 461 -8.89 7.81 3.75
N THR A 462 -9.41 6.60 3.50
CA THR A 462 -10.70 6.43 2.82
C THR A 462 -11.82 7.16 3.52
N ARG A 463 -12.69 7.79 2.73
CA ARG A 463 -13.95 8.39 3.21
C ARG A 463 -15.15 7.46 3.04
N ALA A 464 -14.97 6.32 2.37
CA ALA A 464 -15.97 5.27 2.26
C ALA A 464 -16.17 4.56 3.61
N ASP A 465 -17.04 3.55 3.64
CA ASP A 465 -17.20 2.74 4.84
C ASP A 465 -15.87 2.06 5.24
N TYR A 466 -15.63 2.01 6.54
CA TYR A 466 -14.32 1.67 7.07
C TYR A 466 -14.43 0.92 8.39
N LEU A 467 -13.59 -0.08 8.54
CA LEU A 467 -13.46 -0.83 9.78
C LEU A 467 -11.98 -1.14 10.06
N TYR A 468 -11.51 -0.77 11.24
CA TYR A 468 -10.20 -1.17 11.74
C TYR A 468 -10.31 -1.49 13.24
N VAL A 469 -10.19 -2.76 13.58
CA VAL A 469 -10.15 -3.23 14.98
C VAL A 469 -8.70 -3.28 15.42
N VAL A 470 -8.40 -2.65 16.55
CA VAL A 470 -7.06 -2.55 17.10
C VAL A 470 -7.11 -2.98 18.57
N ASP A 471 -6.50 -4.11 18.82
CA ASP A 471 -6.32 -4.62 20.18
C ASP A 471 -4.97 -4.19 20.75
N THR A 472 -4.93 -3.96 22.03
CA THR A 472 -3.71 -3.68 22.78
C THR A 472 -3.76 -4.43 24.10
N ASN A 473 -2.91 -5.46 24.21
CA ASN A 473 -2.75 -6.16 25.50
C ASN A 473 -2.20 -5.20 26.54
N VAL A 474 -2.94 -5.01 27.61
CA VAL A 474 -2.59 -4.07 28.68
C VAL A 474 -2.18 -4.76 29.98
N HIS A 475 -1.97 -6.08 29.97
CA HIS A 475 -1.67 -6.88 31.17
C HIS A 475 -0.19 -7.30 31.31
N TYR A 476 0.73 -6.85 30.47
CA TYR A 476 2.16 -7.25 30.48
C TYR A 476 2.42 -8.77 30.38
N ASN A 477 1.45 -9.56 29.96
CA ASN A 477 1.61 -10.98 29.70
C ASN A 477 1.83 -11.25 28.19
N LYS A 478 2.27 -12.48 27.87
CA LYS A 478 2.62 -12.87 26.50
C LYS A 478 1.74 -14.02 26.04
N ILE A 479 0.43 -13.79 26.02
CA ILE A 479 -0.58 -14.83 25.77
C ILE A 479 -1.38 -14.66 24.49
N ASN A 480 -1.11 -13.63 23.68
CA ASN A 480 -1.91 -13.35 22.49
C ASN A 480 -1.92 -14.48 21.45
N ASN A 481 -0.89 -15.37 21.44
CA ASN A 481 -0.90 -16.57 20.59
C ASN A 481 -1.94 -17.63 21.04
N HIS A 482 -2.46 -17.53 22.25
CA HIS A 482 -3.52 -18.39 22.79
C HIS A 482 -4.90 -17.73 22.74
N VAL A 483 -4.98 -16.48 22.29
CA VAL A 483 -6.23 -15.75 22.12
C VAL A 483 -6.68 -15.81 20.67
N GLN A 484 -7.81 -16.47 20.44
CA GLN A 484 -8.45 -16.49 19.13
C GLN A 484 -9.45 -15.35 19.03
N GLU A 485 -9.53 -14.74 17.87
CA GLU A 485 -10.44 -13.65 17.58
C GLU A 485 -11.20 -13.91 16.28
N GLY A 486 -12.44 -13.40 16.19
CA GLY A 486 -13.25 -13.42 14.98
C GLY A 486 -14.09 -12.16 14.86
N LEU A 487 -14.25 -11.66 13.65
CA LEU A 487 -14.98 -10.44 13.35
C LEU A 487 -16.21 -10.71 12.49
N SER A 488 -17.36 -10.14 12.88
CA SER A 488 -18.59 -10.15 12.10
C SER A 488 -19.14 -8.73 11.99
N TYR A 489 -19.25 -8.23 10.75
CA TYR A 489 -19.77 -6.91 10.43
C TYR A 489 -21.10 -7.03 9.72
N GLN A 490 -22.15 -6.44 10.25
CA GLN A 490 -23.48 -6.40 9.66
C GLN A 490 -23.91 -4.95 9.49
N ALA A 491 -24.36 -4.58 8.29
CA ALA A 491 -24.84 -3.23 8.03
C ALA A 491 -26.12 -3.22 7.21
N VAL A 492 -26.98 -2.24 7.50
CA VAL A 492 -28.22 -1.96 6.79
C VAL A 492 -28.16 -0.54 6.23
N VAL A 493 -28.32 -0.42 4.93
CA VAL A 493 -28.33 0.89 4.22
C VAL A 493 -29.74 1.47 4.28
N ALA A 494 -29.87 2.66 4.86
CA ALA A 494 -31.13 3.41 4.91
C ALA A 494 -31.37 4.26 3.64
N ALA A 495 -32.58 4.79 3.48
CA ALA A 495 -32.97 5.63 2.34
C ALA A 495 -32.11 6.90 2.17
N ASP A 496 -31.63 7.48 3.26
CA ASP A 496 -30.73 8.63 3.29
C ASP A 496 -29.26 8.26 3.09
N ARG A 497 -28.99 6.97 2.78
CA ARG A 497 -27.63 6.43 2.62
C ARG A 497 -26.80 6.40 3.93
N SER A 498 -27.37 6.61 5.10
CA SER A 498 -26.72 6.23 6.35
C SER A 498 -26.66 4.70 6.49
N LEU A 499 -25.68 4.18 7.26
CA LEU A 499 -25.62 2.76 7.58
C LEU A 499 -25.92 2.58 9.07
N ARG A 500 -26.83 1.66 9.38
CA ARG A 500 -26.92 1.10 10.74
C ARG A 500 -26.05 -0.15 10.77
N ALA A 501 -24.91 -0.04 11.43
CA ALA A 501 -23.91 -1.09 11.49
C ALA A 501 -23.85 -1.74 12.88
N THR A 502 -23.55 -3.03 12.91
CA THR A 502 -23.22 -3.79 14.12
C THR A 502 -21.95 -4.59 13.85
N LEU A 503 -20.90 -4.30 14.62
CA LEU A 503 -19.69 -5.09 14.69
C LEU A 503 -19.77 -6.01 15.88
N THR A 504 -19.55 -7.30 15.68
CA THR A 504 -19.40 -8.32 16.73
C THR A 504 -17.97 -8.83 16.68
N ILE A 505 -17.29 -8.80 17.81
CA ILE A 505 -15.93 -9.33 18.00
C ILE A 505 -16.04 -10.47 19.02
N THR A 506 -15.54 -11.65 18.67
CA THR A 506 -15.48 -12.80 19.55
C THR A 506 -14.04 -13.04 19.97
N TYR A 507 -13.79 -13.19 21.27
CA TYR A 507 -12.49 -13.54 21.83
C TYR A 507 -12.61 -14.86 22.54
N THR A 508 -11.65 -15.77 22.35
CA THR A 508 -11.54 -17.03 23.09
C THR A 508 -10.13 -17.14 23.64
N ASN A 509 -9.99 -17.08 24.95
CA ASN A 509 -8.73 -17.22 25.64
C ASN A 509 -8.46 -18.71 25.98
N GLY A 510 -7.65 -19.37 25.14
CA GLY A 510 -7.23 -20.76 25.35
C GLY A 510 -6.00 -20.91 26.25
N THR A 511 -5.63 -19.88 27.01
CA THR A 511 -4.44 -19.92 27.87
C THR A 511 -4.70 -20.85 29.07
N THR A 512 -3.72 -21.69 29.38
CA THR A 512 -3.73 -22.57 30.58
C THR A 512 -2.44 -22.38 31.37
N ALA A 513 -2.39 -22.81 32.59
CA ALA A 513 -1.18 -22.78 33.41
C ALA A 513 -0.01 -23.58 32.79
N GLN A 514 -0.32 -24.56 31.95
CA GLN A 514 0.67 -25.41 31.28
C GLN A 514 1.29 -24.77 30.02
N ASN A 515 0.56 -23.88 29.37
CA ASN A 515 1.03 -23.26 28.11
C ASN A 515 1.54 -21.83 28.27
N ILE A 516 1.64 -21.33 29.51
CA ILE A 516 2.35 -20.09 29.81
C ILE A 516 3.78 -20.37 30.24
N VAL A 517 4.73 -19.53 29.77
CA VAL A 517 6.16 -19.76 30.01
C VAL A 517 6.57 -19.49 31.46
N LYS A 518 5.83 -18.64 32.17
CA LYS A 518 6.10 -18.28 33.57
C LYS A 518 4.80 -18.33 34.38
N PRO A 519 4.76 -19.08 35.47
CA PRO A 519 3.56 -19.18 36.33
C PRO A 519 3.10 -17.84 36.93
N GLU A 520 4.02 -16.90 37.14
CA GLU A 520 3.72 -15.53 37.52
C GLU A 520 3.01 -14.72 36.44
N ASN A 521 3.07 -15.16 35.17
CA ASN A 521 2.28 -14.58 34.10
C ASN A 521 0.83 -15.04 34.28
N ASN A 522 -0.01 -14.08 34.62
CA ASN A 522 -1.44 -14.29 34.73
C ASN A 522 -2.00 -14.81 33.39
N THR A 523 -2.88 -15.82 33.45
CA THR A 523 -3.60 -16.38 32.29
C THR A 523 -4.77 -15.50 31.82
N LEU A 524 -5.03 -14.39 32.52
CA LEU A 524 -6.06 -13.43 32.15
C LEU A 524 -5.65 -12.63 30.94
N TYR A 525 -6.52 -12.58 29.95
CA TYR A 525 -6.36 -11.65 28.82
C TYR A 525 -7.03 -10.33 29.17
N GLU A 526 -6.27 -9.26 29.20
CA GLU A 526 -6.74 -7.89 29.39
C GLU A 526 -6.40 -7.08 28.17
N ASP A 527 -7.41 -6.52 27.54
CA ASP A 527 -7.28 -5.84 26.28
C ASP A 527 -7.93 -4.46 26.29
N PHE A 528 -7.31 -3.52 25.59
CA PHE A 528 -7.89 -2.24 25.27
C PHE A 528 -8.23 -2.22 23.77
N VAL A 529 -9.48 -2.57 23.46
CA VAL A 529 -9.98 -2.64 22.09
C VAL A 529 -10.39 -1.26 21.60
N ARG A 530 -9.99 -0.93 20.36
CA ARG A 530 -10.34 0.30 19.63
C ARG A 530 -10.92 -0.06 18.26
N VAL A 531 -12.06 0.53 17.93
CA VAL A 531 -12.75 0.32 16.65
C VAL A 531 -12.79 1.63 15.90
N TYR A 532 -12.01 1.73 14.85
CA TYR A 532 -11.97 2.88 13.95
C TYR A 532 -13.02 2.71 12.85
N VAL A 533 -13.87 3.71 12.72
CA VAL A 533 -15.01 3.75 11.79
C VAL A 533 -15.04 5.10 11.06
N PRO A 534 -15.86 5.28 10.01
CA PRO A 534 -15.94 6.57 9.31
C PRO A 534 -16.18 7.74 10.23
N LEU A 535 -15.53 8.87 9.94
CA LEU A 535 -15.69 10.11 10.72
C LEU A 535 -17.16 10.53 10.80
N GLY A 536 -17.62 10.92 11.98
CA GLY A 536 -19.00 11.28 12.26
C GLY A 536 -19.93 10.10 12.59
N SER A 537 -19.40 8.88 12.67
CA SER A 537 -20.17 7.71 13.15
C SER A 537 -20.59 7.91 14.60
N ARG A 538 -21.84 7.53 14.91
CA ARG A 538 -22.45 7.71 16.22
C ARG A 538 -22.74 6.37 16.90
N LEU A 539 -22.11 6.11 18.03
CA LEU A 539 -22.36 4.92 18.83
C LEU A 539 -23.80 4.93 19.36
N LEU A 540 -24.51 3.82 19.19
CA LEU A 540 -25.86 3.59 19.70
C LEU A 540 -25.87 2.73 20.97
N ALA A 541 -25.12 1.61 20.91
CA ALA A 541 -25.03 0.66 22.00
C ALA A 541 -23.71 -0.12 21.92
N THR A 542 -23.25 -0.61 23.05
CA THR A 542 -22.15 -1.56 23.16
C THR A 542 -22.43 -2.56 24.26
N SER A 543 -21.90 -3.78 24.13
CA SER A 543 -21.99 -4.81 25.15
C SER A 543 -20.71 -5.64 25.20
N GLY A 544 -20.49 -6.36 26.28
CA GLY A 544 -19.36 -7.28 26.45
C GLY A 544 -18.06 -6.63 26.91
N LEU A 545 -17.96 -5.31 26.98
CA LEU A 545 -16.83 -4.58 27.54
C LEU A 545 -16.92 -4.50 29.06
N THR A 546 -15.79 -4.60 29.75
CA THR A 546 -15.69 -4.35 31.21
C THR A 546 -15.84 -2.87 31.51
N GLN A 547 -15.28 -2.01 30.66
CA GLN A 547 -15.41 -0.55 30.75
C GLN A 547 -15.51 0.06 29.35
N VAL A 548 -16.49 0.91 29.14
CA VAL A 548 -16.70 1.64 27.89
C VAL A 548 -16.05 3.02 28.00
N TRP A 549 -15.33 3.40 26.95
CA TRP A 549 -14.75 4.74 26.83
C TRP A 549 -15.58 5.61 25.88
N ALA A 550 -15.60 6.91 26.14
CA ALA A 550 -16.31 7.84 25.27
C ALA A 550 -15.76 7.82 23.84
N PRO A 551 -16.65 7.87 22.81
CA PRO A 551 -16.23 7.98 21.42
C PRO A 551 -15.34 9.19 21.18
N ARG A 552 -14.36 9.07 20.27
CA ARG A 552 -13.35 10.10 19.97
C ARG A 552 -13.09 10.22 18.49
N ARG A 553 -12.48 11.33 18.12
CA ARG A 553 -11.84 11.48 16.83
C ARG A 553 -10.35 11.15 16.97
N ASP A 554 -9.84 10.30 16.06
CA ASP A 554 -8.42 10.06 15.86
C ASP A 554 -8.15 10.08 14.36
N HIS A 555 -7.24 10.93 13.91
CA HIS A 555 -7.06 11.25 12.49
C HIS A 555 -8.39 11.71 11.85
N ASP A 556 -8.76 11.10 10.72
CA ASP A 556 -10.02 11.33 10.01
C ASP A 556 -11.08 10.25 10.29
N LYS A 557 -11.01 9.60 11.48
CA LYS A 557 -11.92 8.53 11.91
C LYS A 557 -12.61 8.88 13.23
N THR A 558 -13.76 8.26 13.45
CA THR A 558 -14.36 8.11 14.77
C THR A 558 -13.86 6.82 15.40
N VAL A 559 -13.54 6.84 16.68
CA VAL A 559 -13.03 5.69 17.41
C VAL A 559 -13.97 5.36 18.58
N PHE A 560 -14.45 4.13 18.63
CA PHE A 560 -15.10 3.54 19.78
C PHE A 560 -14.08 2.68 20.52
N ALA A 561 -14.08 2.71 21.84
CA ALA A 561 -13.07 1.98 22.61
C ALA A 561 -13.60 1.48 23.94
N GLY A 562 -12.92 0.49 24.48
CA GLY A 562 -13.19 -0.01 25.82
C GLY A 562 -12.17 -1.04 26.30
N TYR A 563 -12.25 -1.30 27.58
CA TYR A 563 -11.43 -2.29 28.26
C TYR A 563 -12.20 -3.62 28.40
N LEU A 564 -11.50 -4.71 28.12
CA LEU A 564 -12.03 -6.08 28.10
C LEU A 564 -11.18 -6.98 28.99
N ARG A 565 -11.83 -7.93 29.68
CA ARG A 565 -11.18 -9.01 30.43
C ARG A 565 -11.75 -10.34 29.99
N VAL A 566 -10.88 -11.28 29.61
CA VAL A 566 -11.28 -12.65 29.25
C VAL A 566 -10.49 -13.64 30.11
N PRO A 567 -11.11 -14.28 31.06
CA PRO A 567 -10.46 -15.30 31.90
C PRO A 567 -9.89 -16.47 31.08
N SER A 568 -8.97 -17.21 31.67
CA SER A 568 -8.46 -18.47 31.11
C SER A 568 -9.61 -19.41 30.75
N LEU A 569 -9.51 -20.05 29.57
CA LEU A 569 -10.49 -21.01 29.04
C LEU A 569 -11.91 -20.44 28.87
N ALA A 570 -12.03 -19.12 28.83
CA ALA A 570 -13.31 -18.44 28.65
C ALA A 570 -13.38 -17.76 27.28
N SER A 571 -14.60 -17.43 26.85
CA SER A 571 -14.87 -16.61 25.68
C SER A 571 -15.65 -15.37 26.08
N ALA A 572 -15.43 -14.29 25.33
CA ALA A 572 -16.19 -13.05 25.43
C ALA A 572 -16.64 -12.60 24.06
N THR A 573 -17.81 -11.98 23.99
CA THR A 573 -18.34 -11.37 22.78
C THR A 573 -18.57 -9.90 23.03
N VAL A 574 -17.92 -9.05 22.26
CA VAL A 574 -18.06 -7.59 22.31
C VAL A 574 -18.86 -7.13 21.11
N THR A 575 -19.86 -6.27 21.32
CA THR A 575 -20.64 -5.68 20.23
C THR A 575 -20.56 -4.17 20.25
N PHE A 576 -20.49 -3.58 19.05
CA PHE A 576 -20.66 -2.14 18.82
C PHE A 576 -21.76 -1.94 17.78
N SER A 577 -22.87 -1.31 18.19
CA SER A 577 -23.93 -0.90 17.25
C SER A 577 -23.85 0.62 17.06
N TYR A 578 -23.83 1.08 15.80
CA TYR A 578 -23.60 2.48 15.49
C TYR A 578 -24.22 2.89 14.15
N ILE A 579 -24.32 4.19 13.92
CA ILE A 579 -24.72 4.79 12.64
C ILE A 579 -23.50 5.37 11.98
N VAL A 580 -23.27 4.96 10.71
CA VAL A 580 -22.31 5.59 9.80
C VAL A 580 -23.03 6.69 9.03
N PRO A 581 -22.50 7.92 8.92
CA PRO A 581 -23.15 9.01 8.23
C PRO A 581 -23.20 8.79 6.72
N PRO A 582 -24.18 9.39 5.99
CA PRO A 582 -24.32 9.27 4.55
C PRO A 582 -23.08 9.69 3.76
N ASN A 583 -22.22 10.50 4.35
CA ASN A 583 -20.96 10.98 3.77
C ASN A 583 -20.02 9.82 3.36
N ALA A 584 -20.13 8.67 4.00
CA ALA A 584 -19.38 7.47 3.65
C ALA A 584 -19.89 6.77 2.37
N LEU A 585 -21.09 7.14 1.86
CA LEU A 585 -21.75 6.54 0.70
C LEU A 585 -22.13 7.58 -0.37
N LEU A 586 -21.34 8.63 -0.54
CA LEU A 586 -21.59 9.69 -1.53
C LEU A 586 -21.47 9.19 -2.98
N ASP A 587 -20.71 8.13 -3.24
CA ASP A 587 -20.76 7.45 -4.54
C ASP A 587 -22.10 6.74 -4.67
N SER A 588 -22.88 7.19 -5.64
CA SER A 588 -24.28 6.81 -5.75
C SER A 588 -24.54 5.39 -6.27
N THR A 589 -23.54 4.69 -6.78
CA THR A 589 -23.73 3.41 -7.50
C THR A 589 -23.00 2.23 -6.88
N THR A 590 -22.08 2.49 -5.95
CA THR A 590 -21.21 1.44 -5.38
C THR A 590 -21.06 1.64 -3.88
N TYR A 591 -21.32 0.60 -3.12
CA TYR A 591 -20.87 0.49 -1.74
C TYR A 591 -19.43 0.00 -1.71
N SER A 592 -18.60 0.59 -0.85
CA SER A 592 -17.22 0.16 -0.64
C SER A 592 -16.92 0.12 0.85
N LEU A 593 -16.46 -1.03 1.33
CA LEU A 593 -15.96 -1.23 2.70
C LEU A 593 -14.46 -1.51 2.65
N THR A 594 -13.68 -0.70 3.34
CA THR A 594 -12.27 -1.00 3.62
C THR A 594 -12.15 -1.58 5.02
N VAL A 595 -11.60 -2.80 5.12
CA VAL A 595 -11.28 -3.44 6.41
C VAL A 595 -9.77 -3.47 6.54
N GLN A 596 -9.24 -2.69 7.48
CA GLN A 596 -7.81 -2.60 7.72
C GLN A 596 -7.38 -3.68 8.71
N LYS A 597 -6.29 -4.39 8.39
CA LYS A 597 -5.72 -5.43 9.24
C LYS A 597 -4.76 -4.83 10.26
N GLN A 598 -4.89 -5.22 11.53
CA GLN A 598 -3.89 -4.89 12.54
C GLN A 598 -2.59 -5.66 12.29
N PRO A 599 -1.42 -4.98 12.31
CA PRO A 599 -0.11 -5.63 12.31
C PRO A 599 0.05 -6.59 13.51
N GLY A 600 0.89 -7.61 13.38
CA GLY A 600 1.15 -8.60 14.43
C GLY A 600 0.05 -9.65 14.62
N ARG A 601 -1.12 -9.45 14.04
CA ARG A 601 -2.18 -10.46 14.01
C ARG A 601 -1.94 -11.49 12.92
N ALA A 602 -2.26 -12.74 13.24
CA ALA A 602 -2.48 -13.76 12.22
C ALA A 602 -3.72 -13.41 11.36
N ASP A 603 -4.00 -14.22 10.35
CA ASP A 603 -5.23 -14.10 9.59
C ASP A 603 -6.47 -14.38 10.47
N LEU A 604 -7.41 -13.43 10.52
CA LEU A 604 -8.63 -13.53 11.33
C LEU A 604 -9.82 -13.99 10.48
N PRO A 605 -10.72 -14.83 10.99
CA PRO A 605 -12.03 -15.04 10.38
C PRO A 605 -12.80 -13.71 10.29
N PHE A 606 -13.27 -13.38 9.11
CA PHE A 606 -14.03 -12.16 8.87
C PHE A 606 -15.30 -12.45 8.07
N LEU A 607 -16.44 -11.98 8.59
CA LEU A 607 -17.75 -12.03 7.96
C LEU A 607 -18.25 -10.61 7.76
N ALA A 608 -18.81 -10.31 6.58
CA ALA A 608 -19.51 -9.07 6.35
C ALA A 608 -20.86 -9.34 5.66
N ASN A 609 -21.91 -8.70 6.13
CA ASN A 609 -23.24 -8.72 5.53
C ASN A 609 -23.75 -7.30 5.35
N LEU A 610 -24.24 -6.99 4.16
CA LEU A 610 -24.85 -5.73 3.83
C LEU A 610 -26.23 -5.99 3.22
N ARG A 611 -27.23 -5.23 3.63
CA ARG A 611 -28.58 -5.27 3.05
C ARG A 611 -29.16 -3.86 2.93
N GLY A 612 -30.09 -3.70 1.99
CA GLY A 612 -30.97 -2.52 1.95
C GLY A 612 -32.03 -2.61 3.05
N ASP A 613 -32.52 -1.45 3.48
CA ASP A 613 -33.72 -1.40 4.31
C ASP A 613 -34.99 -1.53 3.43
N ALA A 614 -36.16 -1.58 4.07
CA ALA A 614 -37.46 -1.67 3.35
C ALA A 614 -37.81 -0.41 2.53
N SER A 615 -36.97 0.62 2.54
CA SER A 615 -37.22 1.93 1.88
C SER A 615 -36.81 1.99 0.40
N GLY A 616 -36.48 0.85 -0.22
CA GLY A 616 -36.19 0.76 -1.66
C GLY A 616 -34.73 0.93 -2.03
N VAL A 617 -33.79 0.86 -1.06
CA VAL A 617 -32.35 0.72 -1.32
C VAL A 617 -32.04 -0.74 -1.62
N ARG A 618 -31.41 -1.00 -2.76
CA ARG A 618 -31.00 -2.34 -3.19
C ARG A 618 -29.48 -2.49 -3.13
N VAL A 619 -29.03 -3.64 -2.67
CA VAL A 619 -27.63 -4.01 -2.54
C VAL A 619 -27.36 -5.27 -3.34
N GLY A 620 -26.26 -5.30 -4.10
CA GLY A 620 -25.89 -6.45 -4.92
C GLY A 620 -26.33 -6.34 -6.37
N ALA A 621 -26.32 -7.48 -7.09
CA ALA A 621 -26.70 -7.53 -8.49
C ALA A 621 -28.21 -7.28 -8.67
N ALA A 622 -28.60 -6.63 -9.77
CA ALA A 622 -29.99 -6.21 -10.04
C ALA A 622 -31.02 -7.36 -10.03
N ALA A 623 -30.61 -8.60 -10.27
CA ALA A 623 -31.45 -9.79 -10.29
C ALA A 623 -31.29 -10.71 -9.05
N GLY A 624 -30.52 -10.29 -8.05
CA GLY A 624 -30.23 -11.07 -6.85
C GLY A 624 -31.04 -10.65 -5.61
N PRO A 625 -30.84 -11.31 -4.46
CA PRO A 625 -31.39 -10.88 -3.19
C PRO A 625 -30.89 -9.48 -2.84
N ASP A 626 -31.72 -8.68 -2.13
CA ASP A 626 -31.35 -7.33 -1.66
C ASP A 626 -30.32 -7.37 -0.51
N SER A 627 -29.33 -8.23 -0.67
CA SER A 627 -28.25 -8.45 0.29
C SER A 627 -26.98 -8.85 -0.40
N TRP A 628 -25.89 -8.51 0.23
CA TRP A 628 -24.54 -8.90 -0.16
C TRP A 628 -23.82 -9.46 1.07
N ALA A 629 -23.02 -10.51 0.86
CA ALA A 629 -22.25 -11.15 1.92
C ALA A 629 -20.83 -11.45 1.46
N TYR A 630 -19.89 -11.36 2.41
CA TYR A 630 -18.52 -11.79 2.29
C TYR A 630 -18.16 -12.69 3.47
N GLN A 631 -17.50 -13.80 3.18
CA GLN A 631 -16.89 -14.68 4.18
C GLN A 631 -15.47 -14.99 3.77
N GLY A 632 -14.51 -14.74 4.64
CA GLY A 632 -13.11 -14.95 4.34
C GLY A 632 -12.21 -14.76 5.56
N ARG A 633 -10.97 -14.50 5.29
CA ARG A 633 -9.96 -14.23 6.32
C ARG A 633 -9.29 -12.88 6.08
N LEU A 634 -9.03 -12.15 7.16
CA LEU A 634 -8.34 -10.87 7.15
C LEU A 634 -6.84 -11.13 7.33
N ASN A 635 -6.15 -11.49 6.26
CA ASN A 635 -4.69 -11.70 6.22
C ASN A 635 -3.92 -10.51 5.63
N ALA A 636 -4.62 -9.59 5.01
CA ALA A 636 -4.18 -8.29 4.53
C ALA A 636 -5.36 -7.33 4.58
N ASP A 637 -5.16 -6.06 4.26
CA ASP A 637 -6.28 -5.13 4.11
C ASP A 637 -7.26 -5.60 3.03
N LEU A 638 -8.55 -5.57 3.34
CA LEU A 638 -9.60 -5.92 2.39
C LEU A 638 -10.29 -4.68 1.85
N ARG A 639 -10.55 -4.66 0.55
CA ARG A 639 -11.47 -3.73 -0.11
C ARG A 639 -12.60 -4.51 -0.74
N LEU A 640 -13.77 -4.36 -0.16
CA LEU A 640 -14.98 -5.07 -0.55
C LEU A 640 -15.93 -4.08 -1.22
N THR A 641 -16.40 -4.41 -2.41
CA THR A 641 -17.30 -3.54 -3.18
C THR A 641 -18.52 -4.31 -3.67
N THR A 642 -19.66 -3.64 -3.69
CA THR A 642 -20.88 -4.17 -4.28
C THR A 642 -21.73 -3.06 -4.89
N ALA A 643 -22.62 -3.39 -5.81
CA ALA A 643 -23.53 -2.41 -6.41
C ALA A 643 -24.52 -1.88 -5.37
N LEU A 644 -24.86 -0.60 -5.49
CA LEU A 644 -25.83 0.09 -4.65
C LEU A 644 -26.80 0.87 -5.53
N GLN A 645 -28.09 0.66 -5.36
CA GLN A 645 -29.15 1.32 -6.14
C GLN A 645 -30.21 1.91 -5.20
N GLY A 646 -30.85 2.99 -5.65
CA GLY A 646 -31.85 3.70 -4.86
C GLY A 646 -31.26 4.56 -3.72
N GLY A 647 -32.10 5.25 -2.99
CA GLY A 647 -31.72 6.20 -1.95
C GLY A 647 -31.06 7.48 -2.48
N GLN A 648 -31.01 8.52 -1.66
CA GLN A 648 -30.34 9.78 -1.97
C GLN A 648 -29.45 10.17 -0.79
N ALA A 649 -28.14 10.18 -1.00
CA ALA A 649 -27.21 10.70 0.00
C ALA A 649 -27.45 12.20 0.18
N ARG A 650 -27.75 12.61 1.40
CA ARG A 650 -27.70 14.02 1.80
C ARG A 650 -26.43 14.21 2.60
N PRO A 651 -25.41 14.92 2.06
CA PRO A 651 -24.21 15.17 2.82
C PRO A 651 -24.60 15.94 4.08
N LEU A 652 -24.31 15.38 5.23
CA LEU A 652 -24.38 16.10 6.49
C LEU A 652 -23.21 17.07 6.53
N PRO A 653 -23.40 18.32 7.00
CA PRO A 653 -22.26 19.19 7.27
C PRO A 653 -21.27 18.42 8.16
N LEU A 654 -20.01 18.42 7.79
CA LEU A 654 -18.92 17.80 8.58
C LEU A 654 -18.68 18.53 9.92
N ALA A 655 -19.56 19.43 10.32
CA ALA A 655 -19.66 20.03 11.65
C ALA A 655 -20.11 19.02 12.74
N TYR A 656 -19.80 17.71 12.56
CA TYR A 656 -19.50 16.90 13.71
C TYR A 656 -18.04 17.18 14.14
N ASP A 657 -17.75 18.40 14.53
CA ASP A 657 -17.03 18.58 15.76
C ASP A 657 -17.89 17.82 16.78
N ALA A 658 -17.51 16.56 17.07
CA ALA A 658 -17.84 15.99 18.36
C ALA A 658 -17.37 17.09 19.31
N ALA A 659 -18.30 17.92 19.79
CA ALA A 659 -17.98 18.89 20.80
C ALA A 659 -17.17 18.09 21.83
N PRO A 660 -15.94 18.50 22.17
CA PRO A 660 -15.17 17.76 23.13
C PRO A 660 -16.15 17.55 24.26
N LEU A 661 -16.46 16.30 24.57
CA LEU A 661 -17.35 15.99 25.67
C LEU A 661 -16.78 16.83 26.79
N THR A 662 -17.51 17.87 27.19
CA THR A 662 -17.13 18.74 28.28
C THR A 662 -17.19 17.87 29.52
N ILE A 663 -16.12 17.12 29.71
CA ILE A 663 -15.86 16.40 30.94
C ILE A 663 -15.46 17.52 31.90
N GLY A 664 -16.15 17.64 33.01
CA GLY A 664 -16.10 18.74 33.93
C GLY A 664 -14.69 19.21 34.31
N PRO A 665 -14.56 20.33 35.02
CA PRO A 665 -13.28 20.97 35.31
C PRO A 665 -12.34 20.01 36.05
N GLY A 666 -11.22 19.69 35.42
CA GLY A 666 -10.19 18.80 35.98
C GLY A 666 -9.75 17.64 35.07
N VAL A 667 -10.33 17.45 33.90
CA VAL A 667 -9.91 16.43 32.94
C VAL A 667 -8.83 16.98 32.03
N ALA A 668 -7.68 16.29 32.07
CA ALA A 668 -6.54 16.56 31.20
C ALA A 668 -6.95 16.58 29.71
N PRO A 669 -6.28 17.39 28.85
CA PRO A 669 -6.51 17.40 27.42
C PRO A 669 -6.38 15.99 26.86
N ASP A 670 -7.15 15.68 25.83
CA ASP A 670 -7.32 14.36 25.22
C ASP A 670 -5.99 13.59 25.11
N PRO A 671 -5.79 12.52 25.89
CA PRO A 671 -4.51 11.86 26.00
C PRO A 671 -4.18 10.92 24.84
N TRP A 672 -5.08 10.80 23.84
CA TRP A 672 -4.86 10.01 22.63
C TRP A 672 -4.22 10.86 21.52
N SER A 673 -4.47 12.15 21.55
CA SER A 673 -3.98 13.13 20.59
C SER A 673 -2.69 13.82 21.02
N VAL A 674 -2.04 13.33 22.07
CA VAL A 674 -0.84 13.98 22.64
C VAL A 674 0.44 13.59 21.88
N LEU A 675 0.41 13.76 20.58
CA LEU A 675 1.56 14.35 19.94
C LEU A 675 1.32 15.87 20.01
N PRO A 676 2.19 16.66 20.66
CA PRO A 676 2.19 18.09 20.42
C PRO A 676 2.20 18.30 18.91
N ALA A 677 1.48 19.30 18.40
CA ALA A 677 1.36 19.60 16.97
C ALA A 677 2.72 19.71 16.25
N ALA A 678 3.82 19.76 16.98
CA ALA A 678 5.19 19.47 16.57
C ALA A 678 5.90 18.80 17.74
N LEU A 679 6.39 17.57 17.55
CA LEU A 679 7.42 17.03 18.45
C LEU A 679 8.58 18.03 18.46
N PRO A 680 9.12 18.43 19.64
CA PRO A 680 10.29 19.29 19.65
C PRO A 680 11.40 18.60 18.83
N PRO A 681 12.20 19.36 18.07
CA PRO A 681 13.30 18.75 17.32
C PRO A 681 14.18 17.98 18.31
N PRO A 682 14.63 16.78 17.99
CA PRO A 682 15.69 16.13 18.75
C PRO A 682 16.90 17.07 18.71
N HIS A 683 17.42 17.43 19.86
CA HIS A 683 18.59 18.29 20.02
C HIS A 683 19.83 17.66 19.40
#